data_66183a3635ecba9d3571534377283825
#
_entry.id   66183a3635ecba9d3571534377283825
#
_cell.length_a   1.000
_cell.length_b   1.000
_cell.length_c   1.000
_cell.angle_alpha   90.00
_cell.angle_beta   90.00
_cell.angle_gamma   90.00
#
_symmetry.space_group_name_H-M   'P 1'
#
loop_
_entity.id
_entity.type
_entity.pdbx_description
1 polymer ?
#
loop_
_entity_poly.entity_id
_entity_poly.type
_entity_poly.pdbx_seq_one_letter_code
_entity_poly.pdbx_strand_id
1 'polypeptide(L)'
;VVVASLYYARDVLIPLALAVLLAFLLNPLASLLEKWRLGRVAPVFLAVLLAMGVVGLLGWVLEVQFVNMANKLPDLREEIQRKIADLRSLSGKFGEATRNVEKAVREAAGPSSTQPVTVPSTPGAAPAVQAPVSAPGAPAPPQVSPQHPLPVRNYPESPSAADNVTGMLMQTPRPLATAGLVIVFAIFMLLKREDLRDRLIHLTSRGRVNFSTQAVDDAAARISRYLLTQLFINAAYGLTVALGLWIIGLTLGAAEGGFPNVLLWALLCGVLRFVPYVGPVIGAAFPLAIAFGFFHNNSIFLVALLMFVGLEIFVSQFIEPLIYRSSTGISALAILVSAVFWTAVWGPIGLLLSVPLTVLLVVMGKYVPQLKFLDILLGVEPVLEPPERLYQRLLALDQEEAVELAQEYARERSVEALYEEVLIPVLTMSTHDSNRGKLDHRRQRFIHKSLRVIVEELGEKQQLPPGPVPAEPPQVQTPSDGKPGEPRPEPSGKAPPPVVRVQVPVGCTVNVLVLPAGEEADEIAGLMLAQLLEGRGYRAAVSSASSQVGEVLAMVEQGQAHVVCVSAMPPGSVARARYLRKRLHEKHADLRIIVGLWAFRGELAPTNSRLALTAPGQLVINLREAQEHIDHLAQPFMVAGKATGDQPAGVSSQNSSAPETPTA
;
A
#
# COMPACT_ATOMS: atom_id res chain seq x y z
N VAL A 1 18.97 -19.50 16.38
CA VAL A 1 20.31 -18.90 16.41
C VAL A 1 20.23 -17.40 16.18
N VAL A 2 19.70 -16.89 15.03
CA VAL A 2 19.69 -15.43 14.70
C VAL A 2 19.02 -14.60 15.75
N VAL A 3 17.79 -14.94 16.21
CA VAL A 3 17.06 -14.17 17.23
C VAL A 3 17.80 -14.17 18.56
N ALA A 4 18.38 -15.31 18.96
CA ALA A 4 19.19 -15.39 20.18
C ALA A 4 20.44 -14.47 20.06
N SER A 5 21.12 -14.48 18.92
CA SER A 5 22.26 -13.58 18.66
C SER A 5 21.86 -12.11 18.73
N LEU A 6 20.72 -11.72 18.16
CA LEU A 6 20.19 -10.36 18.23
C LEU A 6 19.89 -9.93 19.69
N TYR A 7 19.36 -10.85 20.49
CA TYR A 7 19.03 -10.60 21.90
C TYR A 7 20.28 -10.44 22.76
N TYR A 8 21.25 -11.37 22.64
CA TYR A 8 22.48 -11.31 23.46
C TYR A 8 23.44 -10.19 23.03
N ALA A 9 23.48 -9.86 21.74
CA ALA A 9 24.33 -8.78 21.22
C ALA A 9 23.66 -7.38 21.24
N ARG A 10 22.52 -7.24 21.89
CA ARG A 10 21.71 -6.01 21.89
C ARG A 10 22.48 -4.77 22.35
N ASP A 11 23.38 -4.91 23.34
CA ASP A 11 24.13 -3.79 23.88
C ASP A 11 25.12 -3.17 22.87
N VAL A 12 25.49 -3.92 21.82
CA VAL A 12 26.30 -3.44 20.69
C VAL A 12 25.44 -3.11 19.49
N LEU A 13 24.44 -3.95 19.22
CA LEU A 13 23.60 -3.80 18.02
C LEU A 13 22.64 -2.61 18.08
N ILE A 14 22.13 -2.29 19.27
CA ILE A 14 21.22 -1.12 19.43
C ILE A 14 21.95 0.20 19.10
N PRO A 15 23.14 0.52 19.70
CA PRO A 15 23.88 1.72 19.31
C PRO A 15 24.25 1.74 17.82
N LEU A 16 24.61 0.61 17.25
CA LEU A 16 24.95 0.48 15.84
C LEU A 16 23.72 0.76 14.94
N ALA A 17 22.57 0.16 15.25
CA ALA A 17 21.34 0.39 14.52
C ALA A 17 20.88 1.86 14.58
N LEU A 18 20.93 2.46 15.78
CA LEU A 18 20.64 3.88 15.96
C LEU A 18 21.59 4.76 15.14
N ALA A 19 22.89 4.43 15.12
CA ALA A 19 23.88 5.17 14.34
C ALA A 19 23.63 5.05 12.84
N VAL A 20 23.26 3.87 12.33
CA VAL A 20 22.88 3.65 10.93
C VAL A 20 21.66 4.52 10.58
N LEU A 21 20.62 4.50 11.40
CA LEU A 21 19.40 5.29 11.14
C LEU A 21 19.67 6.79 11.23
N LEU A 22 20.49 7.21 12.20
CA LEU A 22 20.92 8.61 12.32
C LEU A 22 21.74 9.04 11.10
N ALA A 23 22.63 8.18 10.62
CA ALA A 23 23.40 8.44 9.40
C ALA A 23 22.47 8.58 8.17
N PHE A 24 21.46 7.71 8.01
CA PHE A 24 20.47 7.84 6.93
C PHE A 24 19.61 9.10 7.06
N LEU A 25 19.24 9.49 8.27
CA LEU A 25 18.49 10.71 8.53
C LEU A 25 19.30 11.97 8.21
N LEU A 26 20.59 11.97 8.59
CA LEU A 26 21.47 13.13 8.40
C LEU A 26 22.11 13.19 7.00
N ASN A 27 22.11 12.09 6.24
CA ASN A 27 22.73 12.03 4.91
C ASN A 27 22.21 13.11 3.94
N PRO A 28 20.90 13.39 3.81
CA PRO A 28 20.41 14.47 2.95
C PRO A 28 20.87 15.85 3.41
N LEU A 29 20.95 16.08 4.72
CA LEU A 29 21.43 17.32 5.31
C LEU A 29 22.94 17.51 5.05
N ALA A 30 23.74 16.46 5.29
CA ALA A 30 25.16 16.47 5.01
C ALA A 30 25.44 16.71 3.52
N SER A 31 24.72 16.04 2.62
CA SER A 31 24.86 16.22 1.17
C SER A 31 24.40 17.61 0.67
N LEU A 32 23.42 18.23 1.33
CA LEU A 32 23.03 19.61 1.08
C LEU A 32 24.15 20.59 1.47
N LEU A 33 24.78 20.39 2.63
CA LEU A 33 25.88 21.21 3.12
C LEU A 33 27.18 21.01 2.29
N GLU A 34 27.40 19.81 1.72
CA GLU A 34 28.52 19.54 0.80
C GLU A 34 28.43 20.41 -0.48
N LYS A 35 27.24 20.77 -0.95
CA LYS A 35 27.07 21.67 -2.11
C LYS A 35 27.62 23.07 -1.87
N TRP A 36 27.83 23.47 -0.63
CA TRP A 36 28.41 24.77 -0.23
C TRP A 36 29.96 24.80 -0.30
N ARG A 37 30.59 23.81 -0.95
CA ARG A 37 32.05 23.72 -1.14
C ARG A 37 32.89 23.63 0.16
N LEU A 38 32.31 23.15 1.25
CA LEU A 38 32.98 23.01 2.55
C LEU A 38 33.87 21.74 2.66
N GLY A 39 34.09 21.03 1.55
CA GLY A 39 34.77 19.71 1.60
C GLY A 39 33.86 18.60 2.12
N ARG A 40 34.41 17.41 2.37
CA ARG A 40 33.61 16.23 2.80
C ARG A 40 33.47 16.08 4.32
N VAL A 41 34.40 16.62 5.08
CA VAL A 41 34.48 16.43 6.55
C VAL A 41 33.62 17.45 7.30
N ALA A 42 33.77 18.74 6.97
CA ALA A 42 33.08 19.83 7.68
C ALA A 42 31.53 19.72 7.60
N PRO A 43 30.89 19.38 6.47
CA PRO A 43 29.44 19.19 6.40
C PRO A 43 28.91 18.09 7.32
N VAL A 44 29.64 16.99 7.48
CA VAL A 44 29.25 15.88 8.36
C VAL A 44 29.25 16.33 9.82
N PHE A 45 30.35 16.98 10.27
CA PHE A 45 30.41 17.50 11.64
C PHE A 45 29.36 18.57 11.89
N LEU A 46 29.10 19.46 10.92
CA LEU A 46 28.08 20.49 11.04
C LEU A 46 26.67 19.91 11.12
N ALA A 47 26.35 18.89 10.29
CA ALA A 47 25.07 18.19 10.32
C ALA A 47 24.85 17.49 11.66
N VAL A 48 25.86 16.80 12.19
CA VAL A 48 25.78 16.13 13.48
C VAL A 48 25.67 17.15 14.63
N LEU A 49 26.45 18.22 14.60
CA LEU A 49 26.39 19.29 15.59
C LEU A 49 25.00 19.95 15.63
N LEU A 50 24.44 20.23 14.45
CA LEU A 50 23.10 20.80 14.34
C LEU A 50 22.03 19.83 14.89
N ALA A 51 22.12 18.55 14.55
CA ALA A 51 21.21 17.54 15.09
C ALA A 51 21.32 17.41 16.62
N MET A 52 22.55 17.39 17.15
CA MET A 52 22.82 17.41 18.60
C MET A 52 22.26 18.68 19.25
N GLY A 53 22.46 19.83 18.63
CA GLY A 53 21.91 21.11 19.10
C GLY A 53 20.37 21.08 19.19
N VAL A 54 19.71 20.53 18.16
CA VAL A 54 18.24 20.36 18.15
C VAL A 54 17.80 19.39 19.26
N VAL A 55 18.42 18.22 19.36
CA VAL A 55 18.07 17.23 20.39
C VAL A 55 18.35 17.79 21.80
N GLY A 56 19.50 18.47 22.01
CA GLY A 56 19.81 19.11 23.26
C GLY A 56 18.82 20.22 23.64
N LEU A 57 18.44 21.06 22.67
CA LEU A 57 17.45 22.10 22.87
C LEU A 57 16.08 21.52 23.25
N LEU A 58 15.64 20.47 22.53
CA LEU A 58 14.40 19.77 22.82
C LEU A 58 14.42 19.13 24.21
N GLY A 59 15.53 18.49 24.57
CA GLY A 59 15.73 17.89 25.88
C GLY A 59 15.68 18.94 27.00
N TRP A 60 16.33 20.07 26.81
CA TRP A 60 16.34 21.18 27.79
C TRP A 60 14.91 21.79 27.92
N VAL A 61 14.22 22.00 26.82
CA VAL A 61 12.82 22.49 26.86
C VAL A 61 11.93 21.50 27.58
N LEU A 62 12.03 20.21 27.29
CA LEU A 62 11.26 19.16 27.96
C LEU A 62 11.53 19.13 29.46
N GLU A 63 12.81 19.22 29.88
CA GLU A 63 13.22 19.25 31.28
C GLU A 63 12.60 20.44 32.02
N VAL A 64 12.78 21.67 31.50
CA VAL A 64 12.21 22.88 32.09
C VAL A 64 10.69 22.80 32.21
N GLN A 65 10.02 22.34 31.16
CA GLN A 65 8.56 22.23 31.15
C GLN A 65 8.07 21.11 32.10
N PHE A 66 8.81 19.99 32.19
CA PHE A 66 8.46 18.87 33.06
C PHE A 66 8.63 19.29 34.56
N VAL A 67 9.71 19.98 34.91
CA VAL A 67 9.91 20.51 36.26
C VAL A 67 8.81 21.50 36.64
N ASN A 68 8.45 22.41 35.73
CA ASN A 68 7.33 23.34 35.93
C ASN A 68 5.99 22.61 36.14
N MET A 69 5.77 21.49 35.46
CA MET A 69 4.57 20.69 35.62
C MET A 69 4.58 19.90 36.94
N ALA A 70 5.72 19.31 37.29
CA ALA A 70 5.90 18.56 38.55
C ALA A 70 5.58 19.41 39.77
N ASN A 71 5.93 20.69 39.74
CA ASN A 71 5.63 21.64 40.82
C ASN A 71 4.14 21.98 40.93
N LYS A 72 3.34 21.78 39.89
CA LYS A 72 1.85 21.99 39.88
C LYS A 72 1.06 20.71 40.20
N LEU A 73 1.71 19.56 40.28
CA LEU A 73 1.07 18.26 40.54
C LEU A 73 0.33 18.16 41.89
N PRO A 74 0.78 18.77 43.01
CA PRO A 74 0.04 18.72 44.27
C PRO A 74 -1.35 19.31 44.14
N ASP A 75 -1.51 20.45 43.47
CA ASP A 75 -2.78 21.14 43.29
C ASP A 75 -3.78 20.33 42.47
N LEU A 76 -3.27 19.58 41.49
CA LEU A 76 -4.04 18.71 40.60
C LEU A 76 -4.64 17.49 41.32
N ARG A 77 -3.99 16.97 42.34
CA ARG A 77 -4.49 15.79 43.08
C ARG A 77 -5.82 16.06 43.76
N GLU A 78 -5.96 17.22 44.38
CA GLU A 78 -7.19 17.58 45.09
C GLU A 78 -8.37 17.76 44.12
N GLU A 79 -8.14 18.40 42.99
CA GLU A 79 -9.17 18.65 41.99
C GLU A 79 -9.63 17.34 41.28
N ILE A 80 -8.68 16.48 40.94
CA ILE A 80 -8.98 15.16 40.36
C ILE A 80 -9.78 14.31 41.35
N GLN A 81 -9.44 14.32 42.63
CA GLN A 81 -10.21 13.57 43.65
C GLN A 81 -11.64 14.09 43.79
N ARG A 82 -11.84 15.43 43.77
CA ARG A 82 -13.20 16.03 43.79
C ARG A 82 -14.00 15.58 42.58
N LYS A 83 -13.45 15.66 41.36
CA LYS A 83 -14.16 15.26 40.14
C LYS A 83 -14.46 13.77 40.07
N ILE A 84 -13.56 12.93 40.56
CA ILE A 84 -13.82 11.48 40.65
C ILE A 84 -14.95 11.20 41.66
N ALA A 85 -15.01 11.94 42.77
CA ALA A 85 -16.09 11.83 43.74
C ALA A 85 -17.44 12.28 43.11
N ASP A 86 -17.44 13.36 42.35
CA ASP A 86 -18.62 13.85 41.63
C ASP A 86 -19.11 12.86 40.55
N LEU A 87 -18.19 12.27 39.79
CA LEU A 87 -18.51 11.20 38.81
C LEU A 87 -19.10 9.96 39.49
N ARG A 88 -18.56 9.57 40.65
CA ARG A 88 -19.14 8.47 41.44
C ARG A 88 -20.53 8.79 41.95
N SER A 89 -20.78 10.05 42.37
CA SER A 89 -22.11 10.49 42.79
C SER A 89 -23.12 10.48 41.62
N LEU A 90 -22.68 10.87 40.42
CA LEU A 90 -23.50 10.80 39.20
C LEU A 90 -23.80 9.33 38.81
N SER A 91 -22.81 8.43 38.86
CA SER A 91 -23.05 7.01 38.60
C SER A 91 -24.01 6.40 39.62
N GLY A 92 -23.98 6.82 40.88
CA GLY A 92 -24.98 6.45 41.90
C GLY A 92 -26.39 6.93 41.54
N LYS A 93 -26.54 8.16 41.07
CA LYS A 93 -27.83 8.73 40.60
C LYS A 93 -28.36 8.02 39.35
N PHE A 94 -27.48 7.65 38.40
CA PHE A 94 -27.86 6.82 37.23
C PHE A 94 -28.31 5.43 37.66
N GLY A 95 -27.63 4.82 38.64
CA GLY A 95 -28.03 3.54 39.21
C GLY A 95 -29.38 3.59 39.96
N GLU A 96 -29.68 4.71 40.61
CA GLU A 96 -31.02 4.94 41.23
C GLU A 96 -32.07 5.22 40.16
N ALA A 97 -31.78 6.01 39.14
CA ALA A 97 -32.68 6.22 38.02
C ALA A 97 -33.02 4.94 37.28
N THR A 98 -32.05 4.05 37.06
CA THR A 98 -32.28 2.75 36.43
C THR A 98 -33.13 1.83 37.32
N ARG A 99 -32.90 1.83 38.63
CA ARG A 99 -33.76 1.10 39.58
C ARG A 99 -35.17 1.67 39.65
N ASN A 100 -35.34 2.98 39.57
CA ASN A 100 -36.64 3.62 39.55
C ASN A 100 -37.40 3.34 38.25
N VAL A 101 -36.71 3.29 37.10
CA VAL A 101 -37.29 2.83 35.82
C VAL A 101 -37.67 1.35 35.89
N GLU A 102 -36.82 0.49 36.48
CA GLU A 102 -37.11 -0.94 36.67
C GLU A 102 -38.29 -1.16 37.63
N LYS A 103 -38.42 -0.36 38.69
CA LYS A 103 -39.60 -0.37 39.56
C LYS A 103 -40.85 0.10 38.83
N ALA A 104 -40.78 1.20 38.07
CA ALA A 104 -41.92 1.68 37.30
C ALA A 104 -42.37 0.67 36.22
N VAL A 105 -41.41 -0.02 35.57
CA VAL A 105 -41.71 -1.10 34.61
C VAL A 105 -42.32 -2.32 35.31
N ARG A 106 -41.88 -2.67 36.53
CA ARG A 106 -42.48 -3.74 37.33
C ARG A 106 -43.88 -3.38 37.81
N GLU A 107 -44.12 -2.16 38.25
CA GLU A 107 -45.44 -1.68 38.64
C GLU A 107 -46.41 -1.60 37.45
N ALA A 108 -45.92 -1.23 36.26
CA ALA A 108 -46.74 -1.22 35.03
C ALA A 108 -47.04 -2.61 34.46
N ALA A 109 -46.27 -3.65 34.83
CA ALA A 109 -46.44 -5.01 34.34
C ALA A 109 -47.47 -5.86 35.09
N GLY A 110 -48.14 -5.32 36.13
CA GLY A 110 -49.23 -6.00 36.90
C GLY A 110 -48.81 -7.27 37.65
N PRO A 111 -49.52 -7.70 38.71
CA PRO A 111 -49.08 -8.80 39.52
C PRO A 111 -49.29 -10.15 38.82
N SER A 112 -48.26 -10.75 38.31
CA SER A 112 -48.25 -12.17 37.97
C SER A 112 -48.04 -12.97 39.22
N SER A 113 -49.12 -13.66 39.64
CA SER A 113 -49.16 -14.58 40.74
C SER A 113 -48.27 -15.80 40.50
N THR A 114 -47.10 -15.80 41.10
CA THR A 114 -46.32 -17.02 41.29
C THR A 114 -45.86 -17.07 42.74
N GLN A 115 -46.44 -18.00 43.48
CA GLN A 115 -46.15 -18.29 44.89
C GLN A 115 -44.68 -18.70 45.05
N PRO A 116 -43.96 -18.19 46.08
CA PRO A 116 -42.62 -18.69 46.38
C PRO A 116 -42.69 -20.03 47.11
N VAL A 117 -41.98 -21.00 46.54
CA VAL A 117 -41.70 -22.27 47.24
C VAL A 117 -40.75 -22.00 48.40
N THR A 118 -41.25 -22.19 49.63
CA THR A 118 -40.48 -22.17 50.87
C THR A 118 -39.57 -23.40 50.96
N VAL A 119 -38.24 -23.16 50.97
CA VAL A 119 -37.23 -24.14 51.38
C VAL A 119 -36.88 -23.88 52.87
N PRO A 120 -36.88 -24.86 53.76
CA PRO A 120 -36.60 -24.62 55.18
C PRO A 120 -35.13 -24.33 55.43
N SER A 121 -34.85 -23.22 56.08
CA SER A 121 -33.51 -22.81 56.53
C SER A 121 -33.17 -23.51 57.85
N THR A 122 -32.07 -24.21 57.90
CA THR A 122 -31.44 -24.70 59.14
C THR A 122 -30.71 -23.58 59.86
N PRO A 123 -30.79 -23.38 61.15
CA PRO A 123 -30.14 -22.29 61.88
C PRO A 123 -28.67 -22.63 62.15
N GLY A 124 -27.74 -21.93 61.47
CA GLY A 124 -26.32 -21.93 61.82
C GLY A 124 -25.95 -20.61 62.43
N ALA A 125 -25.41 -20.63 63.63
CA ALA A 125 -25.07 -19.48 64.46
C ALA A 125 -24.04 -18.56 63.81
N ALA A 126 -24.35 -17.26 63.76
CA ALA A 126 -23.37 -16.19 63.50
C ALA A 126 -22.61 -15.83 64.78
N PRO A 127 -21.29 -15.68 64.75
CA PRO A 127 -20.55 -15.10 65.87
C PRO A 127 -20.77 -13.59 65.93
N ALA A 128 -21.12 -13.11 67.12
CA ALA A 128 -21.30 -11.70 67.48
C ALA A 128 -20.01 -10.92 67.25
N VAL A 129 -20.08 -9.88 66.46
CA VAL A 129 -19.05 -8.85 66.37
C VAL A 129 -19.07 -8.04 67.67
N GLN A 130 -18.04 -8.21 68.50
CA GLN A 130 -17.81 -7.41 69.68
C GLN A 130 -17.39 -6.00 69.29
N ALA A 131 -18.06 -4.99 69.88
CA ALA A 131 -17.67 -3.60 69.79
C ALA A 131 -16.24 -3.38 70.34
N PRO A 132 -15.43 -2.48 69.79
CA PRO A 132 -14.11 -2.25 70.27
C PRO A 132 -14.14 -1.65 71.68
N VAL A 133 -13.47 -2.31 72.59
CA VAL A 133 -13.23 -1.87 73.97
C VAL A 133 -12.32 -0.64 73.90
N SER A 134 -12.79 0.48 74.49
CA SER A 134 -11.97 1.67 74.66
C SER A 134 -10.72 1.38 75.45
N ALA A 135 -9.55 1.59 74.91
CA ALA A 135 -8.28 1.51 75.60
C ALA A 135 -8.16 2.71 76.59
N PRO A 136 -7.82 2.48 77.83
CA PRO A 136 -7.53 3.58 78.77
C PRO A 136 -6.10 4.08 78.54
N GLY A 137 -5.93 5.41 78.38
CA GLY A 137 -4.63 6.03 78.46
C GLY A 137 -4.09 6.67 77.22
N ALA A 138 -4.84 7.61 76.59
CA ALA A 138 -4.21 8.59 75.72
C ALA A 138 -3.53 9.67 76.60
N PRO A 139 -2.24 9.94 76.51
CA PRO A 139 -1.61 11.04 77.18
C PRO A 139 -2.20 12.36 76.68
N ALA A 140 -2.53 13.26 77.63
CA ALA A 140 -3.01 14.62 77.35
C ALA A 140 -1.99 15.35 76.43
N PRO A 141 -2.48 16.27 75.53
CA PRO A 141 -1.60 17.04 74.69
C PRO A 141 -0.61 17.85 75.53
N PRO A 142 0.67 17.93 75.16
CA PRO A 142 1.69 18.64 75.93
C PRO A 142 1.34 20.14 76.02
N GLN A 143 1.26 20.61 77.27
CA GLN A 143 1.04 22.03 77.50
C GLN A 143 2.34 22.81 77.18
N VAL A 144 2.23 23.79 76.32
CA VAL A 144 3.31 24.68 75.89
C VAL A 144 3.55 25.67 77.03
N SER A 145 4.72 25.54 77.75
CA SER A 145 5.16 26.55 78.67
C SER A 145 6.53 27.11 78.23
N PRO A 146 6.86 28.35 78.54
CA PRO A 146 8.10 28.99 78.09
C PRO A 146 9.39 28.31 78.51
N GLN A 147 9.30 27.31 79.32
CA GLN A 147 10.53 26.60 79.88
C GLN A 147 10.78 25.24 79.19
N HIS A 148 9.93 24.79 78.24
CA HIS A 148 10.14 23.58 77.48
C HIS A 148 9.85 23.87 75.99
N PRO A 149 10.89 24.20 75.19
CA PRO A 149 10.70 24.35 73.73
C PRO A 149 10.35 23.01 73.11
N LEU A 150 9.30 23.00 72.31
CA LEU A 150 8.93 21.82 71.51
C LEU A 150 10.13 21.40 70.66
N PRO A 151 10.50 20.10 70.67
CA PRO A 151 11.51 19.62 69.76
C PRO A 151 10.99 19.76 68.32
N VAL A 152 11.49 20.76 67.59
CA VAL A 152 11.24 20.91 66.16
C VAL A 152 11.99 19.75 65.50
N ARG A 153 11.31 18.68 65.17
CA ARG A 153 11.82 17.70 64.22
C ARG A 153 11.88 18.39 62.86
N ASN A 154 13.06 18.80 62.45
CA ASN A 154 13.31 19.05 61.04
C ASN A 154 13.03 17.73 60.31
N TYR A 155 11.86 17.60 59.75
CA TYR A 155 11.68 16.62 58.67
C TYR A 155 12.59 17.12 57.53
N PRO A 156 13.57 16.30 57.12
CA PRO A 156 14.28 16.64 55.89
C PRO A 156 13.21 16.88 54.84
N GLU A 157 13.23 18.05 54.21
CA GLU A 157 12.39 18.32 53.05
C GLU A 157 12.52 17.10 52.14
N SER A 158 11.39 16.41 51.94
CA SER A 158 11.38 15.30 50.99
C SER A 158 11.91 15.86 49.68
N PRO A 159 12.95 15.26 49.12
CA PRO A 159 13.56 15.78 47.89
C PRO A 159 12.46 16.02 46.90
N SER A 160 12.45 17.20 46.27
CA SER A 160 11.39 17.58 45.35
C SER A 160 11.35 16.52 44.24
N ALA A 161 10.20 16.30 43.63
CA ALA A 161 10.09 15.37 42.51
C ALA A 161 11.14 15.70 41.42
N ALA A 162 11.53 16.97 41.31
CA ALA A 162 12.57 17.45 40.44
C ALA A 162 13.98 16.96 40.85
N ASP A 163 14.30 16.97 42.17
CA ASP A 163 15.60 16.49 42.66
C ASP A 163 15.73 14.99 42.48
N ASN A 164 14.64 14.24 42.62
CA ASN A 164 14.61 12.80 42.37
C ASN A 164 14.82 12.48 40.88
N VAL A 165 14.23 13.23 39.95
CA VAL A 165 14.37 13.04 38.50
C VAL A 165 15.78 13.44 38.04
N THR A 166 16.30 14.59 38.50
CA THR A 166 17.66 15.04 38.17
C THR A 166 18.71 14.12 38.76
N GLY A 167 18.52 13.66 40.01
CA GLY A 167 19.37 12.66 40.64
C GLY A 167 19.36 11.31 39.90
N MET A 168 18.22 10.85 39.39
CA MET A 168 18.11 9.61 38.66
C MET A 168 18.74 9.69 37.24
N LEU A 169 18.63 10.85 36.57
CA LEU A 169 19.28 11.11 35.28
C LEU A 169 20.83 11.23 35.41
N MET A 170 21.33 11.83 36.48
CA MET A 170 22.77 11.98 36.71
C MET A 170 23.45 10.72 37.24
N GLN A 171 22.73 9.80 37.87
CA GLN A 171 23.30 8.58 38.48
C GLN A 171 23.55 7.44 37.49
N THR A 172 23.09 7.52 36.22
CA THR A 172 23.34 6.47 35.25
C THR A 172 24.17 6.97 34.05
N PRO A 173 25.49 6.74 34.02
CA PRO A 173 26.35 7.15 32.89
C PRO A 173 26.06 6.36 31.59
N ARG A 174 25.29 5.26 31.66
CA ARG A 174 24.99 4.39 30.52
C ARG A 174 24.29 5.10 29.36
N PRO A 175 23.19 5.86 29.52
CA PRO A 175 22.53 6.52 28.39
C PRO A 175 23.44 7.52 27.67
N LEU A 176 24.22 8.26 28.41
CA LEU A 176 25.15 9.26 27.85
C LEU A 176 26.31 8.60 27.09
N ALA A 177 26.87 7.52 27.64
CA ALA A 177 27.88 6.72 26.96
C ALA A 177 27.34 6.09 25.67
N THR A 178 26.10 5.55 25.69
CA THR A 178 25.44 5.00 24.51
C THR A 178 25.19 6.07 23.46
N ALA A 179 24.70 7.25 23.84
CA ALA A 179 24.51 8.37 22.93
C ALA A 179 25.83 8.82 22.29
N GLY A 180 26.92 8.93 23.09
CA GLY A 180 28.25 9.22 22.58
C GLY A 180 28.73 8.18 21.55
N LEU A 181 28.53 6.90 21.83
CA LEU A 181 28.87 5.81 20.91
C LEU A 181 28.06 5.87 19.60
N VAL A 182 26.75 6.13 19.68
CA VAL A 182 25.87 6.33 18.51
C VAL A 182 26.39 7.47 17.64
N ILE A 183 26.76 8.60 18.25
CA ILE A 183 27.23 9.77 17.51
C ILE A 183 28.57 9.47 16.83
N VAL A 184 29.51 8.84 17.53
CA VAL A 184 30.80 8.44 16.96
C VAL A 184 30.59 7.52 15.77
N PHE A 185 29.76 6.48 15.90
CA PHE A 185 29.46 5.57 14.80
C PHE A 185 28.76 6.29 13.63
N ALA A 186 27.79 7.18 13.89
CA ALA A 186 27.12 7.95 12.86
C ALA A 186 28.09 8.84 12.08
N ILE A 187 29.01 9.53 12.76
CA ILE A 187 30.08 10.34 12.14
C ILE A 187 30.94 9.45 11.22
N PHE A 188 31.42 8.31 11.73
CA PHE A 188 32.26 7.40 10.93
C PHE A 188 31.49 6.85 9.73
N MET A 189 30.22 6.49 9.87
CA MET A 189 29.36 6.01 8.77
C MET A 189 29.14 7.08 7.71
N LEU A 190 28.90 8.33 8.11
CA LEU A 190 28.73 9.43 7.18
C LEU A 190 30.04 9.78 6.45
N LEU A 191 31.17 9.78 7.15
CA LEU A 191 32.48 10.04 6.56
C LEU A 191 32.93 8.94 5.60
N LYS A 192 32.64 7.68 5.92
CA LYS A 192 33.05 6.50 5.15
C LYS A 192 31.91 5.87 4.36
N ARG A 193 30.86 6.64 4.04
CA ARG A 193 29.65 6.15 3.38
C ARG A 193 29.94 5.43 2.05
N GLU A 194 30.88 5.94 1.24
CA GLU A 194 31.27 5.33 -0.04
C GLU A 194 32.01 4.00 0.16
N ASP A 195 32.99 3.96 1.08
CA ASP A 195 33.75 2.74 1.39
C ASP A 195 32.85 1.63 2.00
N LEU A 196 31.92 2.00 2.87
CA LEU A 196 30.95 1.05 3.45
C LEU A 196 29.99 0.52 2.38
N ARG A 197 29.54 1.38 1.48
CA ARG A 197 28.69 1.01 0.34
C ARG A 197 29.41 0.03 -0.59
N ASP A 198 30.66 0.32 -0.97
CA ASP A 198 31.44 -0.52 -1.87
C ASP A 198 31.73 -1.90 -1.25
N ARG A 199 32.01 -1.96 0.05
CA ARG A 199 32.17 -3.23 0.80
C ARG A 199 30.88 -4.04 0.83
N LEU A 200 29.72 -3.39 1.09
CA LEU A 200 28.41 -4.05 1.08
C LEU A 200 28.07 -4.62 -0.31
N ILE A 201 28.34 -3.86 -1.36
CA ILE A 201 28.17 -4.30 -2.74
C ILE A 201 29.06 -5.52 -3.03
N HIS A 202 30.32 -5.46 -2.61
CA HIS A 202 31.26 -6.57 -2.85
C HIS A 202 30.87 -7.85 -2.10
N LEU A 203 30.36 -7.73 -0.86
CA LEU A 203 29.88 -8.87 -0.07
C LEU A 203 28.61 -9.52 -0.66
N THR A 204 27.75 -8.72 -1.30
CA THR A 204 26.45 -9.18 -1.80
C THR A 204 26.50 -9.63 -3.27
N SER A 205 27.52 -9.20 -4.03
CA SER A 205 27.48 -9.23 -5.50
C SER A 205 27.74 -10.60 -6.16
N ARG A 206 28.26 -11.62 -5.46
CA ARG A 206 28.55 -12.96 -6.08
C ARG A 206 28.66 -12.94 -7.63
N GLY A 207 29.29 -11.89 -8.19
CA GLY A 207 29.49 -11.74 -9.64
C GLY A 207 28.44 -10.91 -10.40
N ARG A 208 27.42 -10.30 -9.75
CA ARG A 208 26.40 -9.44 -10.39
C ARG A 208 26.42 -8.04 -9.79
N VAL A 209 27.47 -7.27 -10.06
CA VAL A 209 27.74 -5.96 -9.45
C VAL A 209 26.62 -4.93 -9.68
N ASN A 210 26.05 -4.84 -10.87
CA ASN A 210 25.00 -3.87 -11.19
C ASN A 210 23.74 -4.04 -10.35
N PHE A 211 23.34 -5.27 -10.05
CA PHE A 211 22.15 -5.59 -9.28
C PHE A 211 22.31 -5.21 -7.79
N SER A 212 23.50 -5.46 -7.24
CA SER A 212 23.81 -5.16 -5.83
C SER A 212 23.92 -3.65 -5.56
N THR A 213 24.40 -2.89 -6.54
CA THR A 213 24.51 -1.42 -6.42
C THR A 213 23.13 -0.75 -6.33
N GLN A 214 22.21 -1.12 -7.23
CA GLN A 214 20.83 -0.62 -7.19
C GLN A 214 20.12 -0.96 -5.88
N ALA A 215 20.37 -2.17 -5.35
CA ALA A 215 19.77 -2.61 -4.09
C ALA A 215 20.15 -1.73 -2.91
N VAL A 216 21.45 -1.45 -2.75
CA VAL A 216 21.97 -0.64 -1.63
C VAL A 216 21.48 0.80 -1.75
N ASP A 217 21.48 1.35 -2.96
CA ASP A 217 21.02 2.73 -3.21
C ASP A 217 19.51 2.89 -2.99
N ASP A 218 18.70 1.93 -3.45
CA ASP A 218 17.25 1.91 -3.23
C ASP A 218 16.93 1.78 -1.74
N ALA A 219 17.62 0.88 -1.02
CA ALA A 219 17.47 0.74 0.43
C ALA A 219 17.76 2.05 1.16
N ALA A 220 18.92 2.67 0.88
CA ALA A 220 19.34 3.91 1.51
C ALA A 220 18.35 5.05 1.23
N ALA A 221 17.89 5.19 -0.02
CA ALA A 221 16.93 6.21 -0.42
C ALA A 221 15.55 6.00 0.25
N ARG A 222 15.05 4.78 0.32
CA ARG A 222 13.76 4.46 0.98
C ARG A 222 13.81 4.74 2.47
N ILE A 223 14.86 4.29 3.16
CA ILE A 223 15.01 4.50 4.59
C ILE A 223 15.14 5.99 4.91
N SER A 224 16.00 6.73 4.19
CA SER A 224 16.16 8.18 4.39
C SER A 224 14.85 8.93 4.13
N ARG A 225 14.14 8.61 3.07
CA ARG A 225 12.83 9.21 2.75
C ARG A 225 11.81 8.92 3.83
N TYR A 226 11.72 7.66 4.29
CA TYR A 226 10.82 7.29 5.38
C TYR A 226 11.11 8.08 6.65
N LEU A 227 12.38 8.13 7.09
CA LEU A 227 12.76 8.81 8.34
C LEU A 227 12.49 10.32 8.27
N LEU A 228 12.81 10.97 7.15
CA LEU A 228 12.52 12.40 6.94
C LEU A 228 11.02 12.67 6.93
N THR A 229 10.26 11.85 6.22
CA THR A 229 8.80 11.96 6.15
C THR A 229 8.18 11.80 7.53
N GLN A 230 8.62 10.79 8.29
CA GLN A 230 8.16 10.54 9.66
C GLN A 230 8.49 11.72 10.58
N LEU A 231 9.71 12.25 10.49
CA LEU A 231 10.12 13.43 11.26
C LEU A 231 9.23 14.63 10.94
N PHE A 232 8.96 14.86 9.65
CA PHE A 232 8.10 15.96 9.21
C PHE A 232 6.65 15.80 9.69
N ILE A 233 6.06 14.62 9.53
CA ILE A 233 4.69 14.33 10.01
C ILE A 233 4.59 14.53 11.52
N ASN A 234 5.56 14.00 12.28
CA ASN A 234 5.57 14.10 13.73
C ASN A 234 5.76 15.54 14.22
N ALA A 235 6.61 16.31 13.55
CA ALA A 235 6.78 17.73 13.83
C ALA A 235 5.51 18.54 13.51
N ALA A 236 4.88 18.28 12.36
CA ALA A 236 3.62 18.91 11.98
C ALA A 236 2.49 18.54 12.94
N TYR A 237 2.42 17.27 13.35
CA TYR A 237 1.46 16.80 14.36
C TYR A 237 1.64 17.52 15.69
N GLY A 238 2.89 17.58 16.21
CA GLY A 238 3.19 18.30 17.45
C GLY A 238 2.83 19.78 17.36
N LEU A 239 3.13 20.44 16.22
CA LEU A 239 2.76 21.84 16.00
C LEU A 239 1.23 22.04 15.97
N THR A 240 0.50 21.13 15.35
CA THR A 240 -0.97 21.17 15.31
C THR A 240 -1.56 20.98 16.71
N VAL A 241 -1.00 20.07 17.51
CA VAL A 241 -1.37 19.90 18.93
C VAL A 241 -1.07 21.16 19.72
N ALA A 242 0.10 21.79 19.52
CA ALA A 242 0.43 23.07 20.18
C ALA A 242 -0.62 24.14 19.87
N LEU A 243 -0.92 24.33 18.58
CA LEU A 243 -1.89 25.32 18.12
C LEU A 243 -3.29 25.04 18.67
N GLY A 244 -3.72 23.77 18.62
CA GLY A 244 -5.04 23.37 19.13
C GLY A 244 -5.20 23.58 20.63
N LEU A 245 -4.23 23.13 21.43
CA LEU A 245 -4.26 23.35 22.87
C LEU A 245 -4.11 24.83 23.27
N TRP A 246 -3.34 25.59 22.49
CA TRP A 246 -3.22 27.04 22.69
C TRP A 246 -4.57 27.74 22.39
N ILE A 247 -5.25 27.41 21.31
CA ILE A 247 -6.57 27.95 20.97
C ILE A 247 -7.60 27.57 22.04
N ILE A 248 -7.63 26.30 22.47
CA ILE A 248 -8.52 25.83 23.54
C ILE A 248 -8.27 26.63 24.83
N GLY A 249 -6.98 26.82 25.19
CA GLY A 249 -6.59 27.60 26.34
C GLY A 249 -7.04 29.10 26.24
N LEU A 250 -6.92 29.70 25.05
CA LEU A 250 -7.26 31.08 24.80
C LEU A 250 -8.79 31.30 24.79
N THR A 251 -9.57 30.37 24.24
CA THR A 251 -11.01 30.55 24.06
C THR A 251 -11.83 30.05 25.23
N LEU A 252 -11.57 28.87 25.72
CA LEU A 252 -12.34 28.18 26.76
C LEU A 252 -11.67 28.25 28.14
N GLY A 253 -10.33 28.28 28.17
CA GLY A 253 -9.52 28.29 29.41
C GLY A 253 -9.01 29.65 29.80
N ALA A 254 -9.42 30.76 29.16
CA ALA A 254 -8.91 32.13 29.42
C ALA A 254 -9.09 32.58 30.87
N ALA A 255 -10.21 32.21 31.51
CA ALA A 255 -10.50 32.52 32.89
C ALA A 255 -9.55 31.83 33.90
N GLU A 256 -8.96 30.73 33.50
CA GLU A 256 -8.07 29.87 34.33
C GLU A 256 -6.58 30.01 33.92
N GLY A 257 -6.25 31.06 33.14
CA GLY A 257 -4.87 31.36 32.75
C GLY A 257 -4.35 30.62 31.53
N GLY A 258 -5.25 29.97 30.73
CA GLY A 258 -4.89 29.25 29.51
C GLY A 258 -4.50 27.81 29.76
N PHE A 259 -4.26 27.05 28.68
CA PHE A 259 -3.84 25.63 28.79
C PHE A 259 -2.39 25.54 29.30
N PRO A 260 -2.12 24.81 30.40
CA PRO A 260 -0.79 24.78 30.98
C PRO A 260 0.20 23.96 30.13
N ASN A 261 1.43 24.43 30.01
CA ASN A 261 2.56 23.73 29.42
C ASN A 261 2.29 23.18 28.00
N VAL A 262 1.63 23.95 27.14
CA VAL A 262 1.27 23.57 25.76
C VAL A 262 2.46 23.05 24.99
N LEU A 263 3.66 23.67 25.14
CA LEU A 263 4.86 23.26 24.43
C LEU A 263 5.36 21.86 24.86
N LEU A 264 5.20 21.52 26.15
CA LEU A 264 5.53 20.18 26.66
C LEU A 264 4.69 19.12 25.97
N TRP A 265 3.37 19.34 25.91
CA TRP A 265 2.44 18.37 25.31
C TRP A 265 2.64 18.24 23.81
N ALA A 266 2.91 19.34 23.12
CA ALA A 266 3.22 19.35 21.70
C ALA A 266 4.47 18.51 21.37
N LEU A 267 5.57 18.75 22.11
CA LEU A 267 6.82 18.02 21.95
C LEU A 267 6.65 16.54 22.31
N LEU A 268 6.00 16.28 23.45
CA LEU A 268 5.76 14.91 23.92
C LEU A 268 4.94 14.10 22.91
N CYS A 269 3.84 14.67 22.41
CA CYS A 269 3.00 14.03 21.40
C CYS A 269 3.78 13.78 20.10
N GLY A 270 4.56 14.77 19.63
CA GLY A 270 5.39 14.62 18.43
C GLY A 270 6.47 13.54 18.58
N VAL A 271 7.12 13.46 19.75
CA VAL A 271 8.15 12.43 20.02
C VAL A 271 7.53 11.05 20.21
N LEU A 272 6.47 10.94 21.03
CA LEU A 272 5.82 9.65 21.26
C LEU A 272 5.23 9.04 19.99
N ARG A 273 4.81 9.86 19.01
CA ARG A 273 4.30 9.39 17.74
C ARG A 273 5.28 8.59 16.91
N PHE A 274 6.59 8.59 17.21
CA PHE A 274 7.54 7.65 16.61
C PHE A 274 7.23 6.18 16.98
N VAL A 275 6.51 5.95 18.07
CA VAL A 275 6.09 4.61 18.50
C VAL A 275 4.75 4.25 17.85
N PRO A 276 4.71 3.26 16.95
CA PRO A 276 3.50 2.91 16.23
C PRO A 276 2.36 2.52 17.17
N TYR A 277 1.14 2.96 16.88
CA TYR A 277 -0.13 2.68 17.59
C TYR A 277 -0.19 3.17 19.05
N VAL A 278 0.86 2.96 19.81
CA VAL A 278 0.91 3.24 21.25
C VAL A 278 1.21 4.73 21.52
N GLY A 279 2.08 5.30 20.69
CA GLY A 279 2.56 6.67 20.87
C GLY A 279 1.48 7.75 20.89
N PRO A 280 0.58 7.80 19.91
CA PRO A 280 -0.50 8.78 19.89
C PRO A 280 -1.43 8.69 21.10
N VAL A 281 -1.74 7.46 21.54
CA VAL A 281 -2.62 7.21 22.70
C VAL A 281 -1.97 7.71 24.00
N ILE A 282 -0.71 7.31 24.24
CA ILE A 282 0.02 7.76 25.43
C ILE A 282 0.24 9.28 25.36
N GLY A 283 0.61 9.80 24.18
CA GLY A 283 0.82 11.24 23.97
C GLY A 283 -0.41 12.08 24.32
N ALA A 284 -1.59 11.65 23.88
CA ALA A 284 -2.85 12.32 24.15
C ALA A 284 -3.32 12.17 25.62
N ALA A 285 -3.02 11.03 26.26
CA ALA A 285 -3.49 10.73 27.60
C ALA A 285 -3.06 11.79 28.63
N PHE A 286 -1.82 12.31 28.54
CA PHE A 286 -1.32 13.30 29.47
C PHE A 286 -2.03 14.66 29.37
N PRO A 287 -2.09 15.33 28.20
CA PRO A 287 -2.81 16.61 28.09
C PRO A 287 -4.31 16.45 28.36
N LEU A 288 -4.91 15.29 28.07
CA LEU A 288 -6.31 15.01 28.43
C LEU A 288 -6.50 14.87 29.93
N ALA A 289 -5.57 14.20 30.64
CA ALA A 289 -5.61 14.13 32.09
C ALA A 289 -5.49 15.53 32.74
N ILE A 290 -4.65 16.41 32.17
CA ILE A 290 -4.54 17.80 32.59
C ILE A 290 -5.82 18.58 32.27
N ALA A 291 -6.39 18.42 31.06
CA ALA A 291 -7.66 19.05 30.70
C ALA A 291 -8.79 18.66 31.67
N PHE A 292 -8.80 17.40 32.10
CA PHE A 292 -9.78 16.90 33.08
C PHE A 292 -9.52 17.42 34.49
N GLY A 293 -8.26 17.45 34.97
CA GLY A 293 -7.94 17.76 36.35
C GLY A 293 -7.74 19.26 36.64
N PHE A 294 -7.25 20.03 35.70
CA PHE A 294 -6.91 21.44 35.91
C PHE A 294 -8.11 22.39 35.70
N PHE A 295 -8.97 22.13 34.73
CA PHE A 295 -10.08 23.01 34.39
C PHE A 295 -11.37 22.61 35.10
N HIS A 296 -12.11 23.56 35.65
CA HIS A 296 -13.41 23.31 36.25
C HIS A 296 -14.48 22.94 35.21
N ASN A 297 -14.30 23.44 33.97
CA ASN A 297 -15.25 23.23 32.88
C ASN A 297 -14.91 21.93 32.09
N ASN A 298 -15.76 20.93 32.19
CA ASN A 298 -15.62 19.67 31.47
C ASN A 298 -15.68 19.82 29.94
N SER A 299 -16.17 20.97 29.42
CA SER A 299 -16.17 21.23 27.98
C SER A 299 -14.78 21.32 27.42
N ILE A 300 -13.78 21.77 28.18
CA ILE A 300 -12.37 21.84 27.76
C ILE A 300 -11.81 20.45 27.53
N PHE A 301 -12.08 19.52 28.45
CA PHE A 301 -11.70 18.11 28.27
C PHE A 301 -12.36 17.50 27.02
N LEU A 302 -13.67 17.74 26.82
CA LEU A 302 -14.39 17.18 25.67
C LEU A 302 -13.86 17.74 24.33
N VAL A 303 -13.63 19.05 24.25
CA VAL A 303 -13.08 19.69 23.04
C VAL A 303 -11.66 19.22 22.76
N ALA A 304 -10.81 19.07 23.80
CA ALA A 304 -9.47 18.51 23.65
C ALA A 304 -9.52 17.04 23.19
N LEU A 305 -10.42 16.23 23.76
CA LEU A 305 -10.62 14.85 23.33
C LEU A 305 -11.05 14.76 21.86
N LEU A 306 -12.03 15.55 21.45
CA LEU A 306 -12.48 15.60 20.05
C LEU A 306 -11.37 16.09 19.12
N MET A 307 -10.56 17.06 19.56
CA MET A 307 -9.38 17.51 18.80
C MET A 307 -8.37 16.38 18.60
N PHE A 308 -7.99 15.65 19.65
CA PHE A 308 -7.03 14.53 19.53
C PHE A 308 -7.57 13.38 18.67
N VAL A 309 -8.83 12.98 18.88
CA VAL A 309 -9.47 11.92 18.08
C VAL A 309 -9.59 12.35 16.62
N GLY A 310 -10.06 13.57 16.37
CA GLY A 310 -10.19 14.11 15.01
C GLY A 310 -8.84 14.23 14.30
N LEU A 311 -7.82 14.74 15.00
CA LEU A 311 -6.47 14.85 14.46
C LEU A 311 -5.87 13.48 14.15
N GLU A 312 -6.05 12.48 15.04
CA GLU A 312 -5.54 11.13 14.81
C GLU A 312 -6.23 10.45 13.63
N ILE A 313 -7.56 10.55 13.53
CA ILE A 313 -8.31 10.04 12.36
C ILE A 313 -7.84 10.75 11.09
N PHE A 314 -7.69 12.06 11.11
CA PHE A 314 -7.24 12.81 9.94
C PHE A 314 -5.84 12.40 9.49
N VAL A 315 -4.89 12.27 10.42
CA VAL A 315 -3.52 11.91 10.07
C VAL A 315 -3.44 10.45 9.61
N SER A 316 -4.06 9.51 10.34
CA SER A 316 -3.98 8.08 10.02
C SER A 316 -4.76 7.68 8.76
N GLN A 317 -5.90 8.34 8.45
CA GLN A 317 -6.72 7.98 7.30
C GLN A 317 -6.39 8.76 6.02
N PHE A 318 -5.85 9.98 6.15
CA PHE A 318 -5.59 10.85 4.99
C PHE A 318 -4.12 11.13 4.78
N ILE A 319 -3.40 11.60 5.81
CA ILE A 319 -2.01 12.05 5.65
C ILE A 319 -1.06 10.86 5.46
N GLU A 320 -1.14 9.85 6.31
CA GLU A 320 -0.28 8.68 6.24
C GLU A 320 -0.45 7.90 4.92
N PRO A 321 -1.67 7.55 4.46
CA PRO A 321 -1.84 6.89 3.17
C PRO A 321 -1.35 7.71 1.99
N LEU A 322 -1.58 9.04 2.01
CA LEU A 322 -1.16 9.93 0.93
C LEU A 322 0.37 9.97 0.79
N ILE A 323 1.09 9.97 1.91
CA ILE A 323 2.54 10.14 1.94
C ILE A 323 3.26 8.78 1.90
N TYR A 324 2.74 7.73 2.58
CA TYR A 324 3.39 6.42 2.67
C TYR A 324 3.08 5.47 1.53
N ARG A 325 2.06 5.75 0.70
CA ARG A 325 1.63 4.87 -0.40
C ARG A 325 2.76 4.41 -1.33
N SER A 326 3.87 5.13 -1.38
CA SER A 326 5.02 4.82 -2.22
C SER A 326 6.34 4.53 -1.46
N SER A 327 6.37 4.62 -0.11
CA SER A 327 7.66 4.74 0.57
C SER A 327 8.10 3.54 1.41
N THR A 328 7.22 2.81 2.07
CA THR A 328 7.64 1.75 2.99
C THR A 328 7.59 0.35 2.40
N GLY A 329 6.59 0.04 1.59
CA GLY A 329 6.40 -1.30 1.02
C GLY A 329 6.10 -2.39 2.07
N ILE A 330 5.65 -2.02 3.31
CA ILE A 330 5.36 -2.94 4.41
C ILE A 330 3.85 -3.01 4.65
N SER A 331 3.31 -4.22 4.86
CA SER A 331 1.90 -4.40 5.19
C SER A 331 1.57 -3.94 6.63
N ALA A 332 0.31 -3.50 6.87
CA ALA A 332 -0.12 -3.08 8.19
C ALA A 332 0.03 -4.19 9.25
N LEU A 333 -0.25 -5.44 8.89
CA LEU A 333 -0.04 -6.60 9.74
C LEU A 333 1.45 -6.79 10.07
N ALA A 334 2.33 -6.60 9.08
CA ALA A 334 3.78 -6.71 9.28
C ALA A 334 4.30 -5.63 10.24
N ILE A 335 3.77 -4.40 10.21
CA ILE A 335 4.12 -3.34 11.18
C ILE A 335 3.77 -3.78 12.60
N LEU A 336 2.56 -4.34 12.81
CA LEU A 336 2.13 -4.82 14.13
C LEU A 336 3.00 -5.97 14.63
N VAL A 337 3.24 -6.98 13.79
CA VAL A 337 4.11 -8.13 14.14
C VAL A 337 5.54 -7.65 14.43
N SER A 338 6.06 -6.72 13.63
CA SER A 338 7.39 -6.13 13.84
C SER A 338 7.49 -5.38 15.15
N ALA A 339 6.48 -4.59 15.51
CA ALA A 339 6.43 -3.88 16.77
C ALA A 339 6.56 -4.84 17.97
N VAL A 340 5.79 -5.94 17.95
CA VAL A 340 5.84 -6.98 18.99
C VAL A 340 7.20 -7.69 18.99
N PHE A 341 7.70 -8.11 17.83
CA PHE A 341 8.98 -8.80 17.69
C PHE A 341 10.16 -7.97 18.20
N TRP A 342 10.32 -6.75 17.69
CA TRP A 342 11.43 -5.90 18.07
C TRP A 342 11.36 -5.43 19.53
N THR A 343 10.13 -5.26 20.07
CA THR A 343 9.94 -4.99 21.49
C THR A 343 10.40 -6.15 22.36
N ALA A 344 10.09 -7.38 21.97
CA ALA A 344 10.54 -8.57 22.70
C ALA A 344 12.06 -8.75 22.64
N VAL A 345 12.72 -8.36 21.53
CA VAL A 345 14.17 -8.54 21.35
C VAL A 345 14.97 -7.40 22.00
N TRP A 346 14.56 -6.13 21.81
CA TRP A 346 15.32 -4.94 22.21
C TRP A 346 14.56 -3.99 23.15
N GLY A 347 13.41 -4.40 23.67
CA GLY A 347 12.58 -3.59 24.58
C GLY A 347 12.00 -2.32 23.92
N PRO A 348 11.83 -1.22 24.68
CA PRO A 348 11.24 0.02 24.16
C PRO A 348 12.00 0.63 22.96
N ILE A 349 13.32 0.46 22.93
CA ILE A 349 14.14 0.92 21.79
C ILE A 349 13.82 0.10 20.54
N GLY A 350 13.62 -1.21 20.69
CA GLY A 350 13.18 -2.08 19.62
C GLY A 350 11.81 -1.66 19.05
N LEU A 351 10.88 -1.25 19.91
CA LEU A 351 9.59 -0.73 19.50
C LEU A 351 9.72 0.54 18.64
N LEU A 352 10.57 1.47 19.09
CA LEU A 352 10.88 2.70 18.35
C LEU A 352 11.50 2.41 16.97
N LEU A 353 12.39 1.43 16.91
CA LEU A 353 13.13 1.05 15.70
C LEU A 353 12.40 0.03 14.83
N SER A 354 11.24 -0.47 15.26
CA SER A 354 10.53 -1.58 14.61
C SER A 354 10.27 -1.35 13.12
N VAL A 355 9.74 -0.20 12.75
CA VAL A 355 9.43 0.11 11.36
C VAL A 355 10.70 0.27 10.50
N PRO A 356 11.68 1.12 10.85
CA PRO A 356 12.89 1.25 10.03
C PRO A 356 13.69 -0.05 9.89
N LEU A 357 13.79 -0.86 10.95
CA LEU A 357 14.47 -2.16 10.86
C LEU A 357 13.71 -3.12 9.94
N THR A 358 12.38 -3.09 9.98
CA THR A 358 11.56 -3.94 9.11
C THR A 358 11.60 -3.49 7.66
N VAL A 359 11.63 -2.17 7.39
CA VAL A 359 11.89 -1.65 6.02
C VAL A 359 13.21 -2.22 5.50
N LEU A 360 14.26 -2.19 6.32
CA LEU A 360 15.55 -2.76 5.94
C LEU A 360 15.45 -4.25 5.62
N LEU A 361 14.72 -5.04 6.44
CA LEU A 361 14.51 -6.47 6.20
C LEU A 361 13.74 -6.75 4.91
N VAL A 362 12.70 -5.99 4.60
CA VAL A 362 11.91 -6.12 3.35
C VAL A 362 12.79 -5.79 2.14
N VAL A 363 13.53 -4.69 2.20
CA VAL A 363 14.45 -4.33 1.11
C VAL A 363 15.52 -5.40 0.92
N MET A 364 16.12 -5.92 1.99
CA MET A 364 17.06 -7.03 1.90
C MET A 364 16.39 -8.28 1.30
N GLY A 365 15.13 -8.57 1.67
CA GLY A 365 14.33 -9.65 1.09
C GLY A 365 14.14 -9.53 -0.41
N LYS A 366 13.94 -8.32 -0.91
CA LYS A 366 13.77 -8.06 -2.35
C LYS A 366 15.03 -8.37 -3.18
N TYR A 367 16.20 -8.12 -2.61
CA TYR A 367 17.47 -8.21 -3.34
C TYR A 367 18.33 -9.42 -2.98
N VAL A 368 18.11 -10.05 -1.83
CA VAL A 368 18.87 -11.24 -1.38
C VAL A 368 18.00 -12.49 -1.53
N PRO A 369 18.29 -13.41 -2.47
CA PRO A 369 17.42 -14.57 -2.76
C PRO A 369 17.11 -15.44 -1.54
N GLN A 370 18.07 -15.57 -0.61
CA GLN A 370 17.90 -16.33 0.62
C GLN A 370 16.92 -15.69 1.62
N LEU A 371 16.70 -14.38 1.50
CA LEU A 371 15.82 -13.58 2.34
C LEU A 371 14.49 -13.21 1.64
N LYS A 372 14.25 -13.72 0.41
CA LYS A 372 13.04 -13.43 -0.37
C LYS A 372 11.75 -13.71 0.40
N PHE A 373 11.76 -14.67 1.32
CA PHE A 373 10.63 -14.97 2.18
C PHE A 373 10.22 -13.77 3.09
N LEU A 374 11.17 -12.89 3.44
CA LEU A 374 10.86 -11.68 4.24
C LEU A 374 10.08 -10.65 3.42
N ASP A 375 10.43 -10.47 2.15
CA ASP A 375 9.69 -9.62 1.23
C ASP A 375 8.25 -10.14 1.03
N ILE A 376 8.09 -11.45 0.85
CA ILE A 376 6.80 -12.12 0.71
C ILE A 376 5.95 -11.98 1.99
N LEU A 377 6.57 -12.15 3.17
CA LEU A 377 5.85 -12.16 4.45
C LEU A 377 5.48 -10.76 4.93
N LEU A 378 6.35 -9.78 4.71
CA LEU A 378 6.25 -8.44 5.29
C LEU A 378 5.83 -7.38 4.26
N GLY A 379 6.00 -7.66 2.96
CA GLY A 379 5.72 -6.71 1.88
C GLY A 379 4.23 -6.48 1.63
N VAL A 380 3.91 -5.42 0.90
CA VAL A 380 2.57 -5.06 0.43
C VAL A 380 2.34 -5.52 -1.01
N GLU A 381 3.44 -5.71 -1.77
CA GLU A 381 3.34 -6.12 -3.17
C GLU A 381 2.60 -7.47 -3.25
N PRO A 382 1.62 -7.61 -4.14
CA PRO A 382 0.92 -8.88 -4.29
C PRO A 382 1.94 -9.97 -4.64
N VAL A 383 1.93 -11.04 -3.86
CA VAL A 383 2.88 -12.16 -3.97
C VAL A 383 2.71 -12.91 -5.30
N LEU A 384 1.49 -12.92 -5.81
CA LEU A 384 1.12 -13.56 -7.06
C LEU A 384 1.04 -12.51 -8.17
N GLU A 385 1.68 -12.81 -9.30
CA GLU A 385 1.48 -12.01 -10.52
C GLU A 385 0.00 -12.09 -10.97
N PRO A 386 -0.50 -11.12 -11.74
CA PRO A 386 -1.89 -11.09 -12.16
C PRO A 386 -2.39 -12.42 -12.77
N PRO A 387 -1.65 -13.12 -13.65
CA PRO A 387 -2.08 -14.41 -14.17
C PRO A 387 -2.14 -15.50 -13.10
N GLU A 388 -1.19 -15.54 -12.17
CA GLU A 388 -1.19 -16.51 -11.07
C GLU A 388 -2.36 -16.28 -10.11
N ARG A 389 -2.68 -15.02 -9.83
CA ARG A 389 -3.81 -14.63 -8.98
C ARG A 389 -5.14 -15.03 -9.63
N LEU A 390 -5.32 -14.74 -10.91
CA LEU A 390 -6.52 -15.16 -11.66
C LEU A 390 -6.64 -16.68 -11.70
N TYR A 391 -5.54 -17.39 -11.99
CA TYR A 391 -5.52 -18.85 -12.02
C TYR A 391 -5.89 -19.46 -10.66
N GLN A 392 -5.40 -18.89 -9.55
CA GLN A 392 -5.73 -19.34 -8.20
C GLN A 392 -7.23 -19.23 -7.91
N ARG A 393 -7.90 -18.12 -8.33
CA ARG A 393 -9.35 -17.95 -8.17
C ARG A 393 -10.14 -18.97 -8.99
N LEU A 394 -9.71 -19.21 -10.21
CA LEU A 394 -10.30 -20.23 -11.06
C LEU A 394 -10.12 -21.65 -10.50
N LEU A 395 -8.98 -21.96 -9.89
CA LEU A 395 -8.76 -23.24 -9.18
C LEU A 395 -9.64 -23.39 -7.95
N ALA A 396 -9.97 -22.29 -7.26
CA ALA A 396 -10.92 -22.24 -6.14
C ALA A 396 -12.39 -22.33 -6.59
N LEU A 397 -12.66 -22.38 -7.90
CA LEU A 397 -13.99 -22.36 -8.51
C LEU A 397 -14.75 -21.06 -8.28
N ASP A 398 -14.05 -19.97 -8.05
CA ASP A 398 -14.59 -18.62 -7.86
C ASP A 398 -14.56 -17.85 -9.17
N GLN A 399 -15.66 -17.96 -9.94
CA GLN A 399 -15.79 -17.30 -11.22
C GLN A 399 -16.06 -15.80 -11.06
N GLU A 400 -16.81 -15.40 -10.03
CA GLU A 400 -17.23 -14.01 -9.83
C GLU A 400 -16.00 -13.12 -9.55
N GLU A 401 -15.17 -13.50 -8.60
CA GLU A 401 -13.93 -12.77 -8.31
C GLU A 401 -12.94 -12.82 -9.48
N ALA A 402 -12.91 -13.92 -10.25
CA ALA A 402 -12.07 -14.02 -11.45
C ALA A 402 -12.49 -13.03 -12.53
N VAL A 403 -13.81 -12.86 -12.77
CA VAL A 403 -14.36 -11.87 -13.71
C VAL A 403 -14.04 -10.45 -13.25
N GLU A 404 -14.22 -10.16 -11.96
CA GLU A 404 -13.94 -8.84 -11.40
C GLU A 404 -12.46 -8.45 -11.57
N LEU A 405 -11.52 -9.36 -11.21
CA LEU A 405 -10.09 -9.16 -11.41
C LEU A 405 -9.70 -8.92 -12.87
N ALA A 406 -10.30 -9.66 -13.81
CA ALA A 406 -10.05 -9.48 -15.23
C ALA A 406 -10.57 -8.11 -15.73
N GLN A 407 -11.75 -7.69 -15.28
CA GLN A 407 -12.32 -6.39 -15.62
C GLN A 407 -11.51 -5.22 -15.03
N GLU A 408 -11.04 -5.34 -13.78
CA GLU A 408 -10.17 -4.35 -13.14
C GLU A 408 -8.88 -4.17 -13.94
N TYR A 409 -8.22 -5.27 -14.30
CA TYR A 409 -6.99 -5.24 -15.09
C TYR A 409 -7.20 -4.62 -16.48
N ALA A 410 -8.32 -4.94 -17.14
CA ALA A 410 -8.66 -4.37 -18.45
C ALA A 410 -8.92 -2.86 -18.39
N ARG A 411 -9.50 -2.35 -17.29
CA ARG A 411 -9.70 -0.90 -17.06
C ARG A 411 -8.40 -0.16 -16.79
N GLU A 412 -7.47 -0.77 -16.04
CA GLU A 412 -6.20 -0.14 -15.67
C GLU A 412 -5.21 -0.07 -16.84
N ARG A 413 -5.24 -1.09 -17.72
CA ARG A 413 -4.30 -1.20 -18.84
C ARG A 413 -5.00 -1.20 -20.19
N SER A 414 -5.46 -2.34 -20.64
CA SER A 414 -6.25 -2.52 -21.86
C SER A 414 -6.72 -3.98 -21.94
N VAL A 415 -7.74 -4.24 -22.80
CA VAL A 415 -8.19 -5.61 -23.08
C VAL A 415 -7.10 -6.41 -23.81
N GLU A 416 -6.33 -5.79 -24.71
CA GLU A 416 -5.20 -6.42 -25.39
C GLU A 416 -4.14 -6.89 -24.38
N ALA A 417 -3.78 -6.01 -23.42
CA ALA A 417 -2.83 -6.37 -22.35
C ALA A 417 -3.37 -7.47 -21.43
N LEU A 418 -4.68 -7.46 -21.09
CA LEU A 418 -5.31 -8.53 -20.33
C LEU A 418 -5.17 -9.88 -21.05
N TYR A 419 -5.48 -9.93 -22.34
CA TYR A 419 -5.40 -11.16 -23.10
C TYR A 419 -3.97 -11.69 -23.16
N GLU A 420 -3.02 -10.84 -23.50
CA GLU A 420 -1.61 -11.21 -23.67
C GLU A 420 -0.90 -11.56 -22.35
N GLU A 421 -1.04 -10.68 -21.35
CA GLU A 421 -0.28 -10.74 -20.11
C GLU A 421 -0.94 -11.60 -19.02
N VAL A 422 -2.26 -11.84 -19.12
CA VAL A 422 -3.01 -12.57 -18.08
C VAL A 422 -3.70 -13.81 -18.61
N LEU A 423 -4.62 -13.72 -19.60
CA LEU A 423 -5.47 -14.85 -19.96
C LEU A 423 -4.70 -15.95 -20.73
N ILE A 424 -3.83 -15.58 -21.66
CA ILE A 424 -2.95 -16.55 -22.36
C ILE A 424 -2.02 -17.31 -21.39
N PRO A 425 -1.34 -16.64 -20.43
CA PRO A 425 -0.62 -17.34 -19.37
C PRO A 425 -1.49 -18.27 -18.51
N VAL A 426 -2.72 -17.88 -18.16
CA VAL A 426 -3.65 -18.73 -17.40
C VAL A 426 -4.03 -19.99 -18.19
N LEU A 427 -4.35 -19.85 -19.49
CA LEU A 427 -4.58 -20.98 -20.37
C LEU A 427 -3.37 -21.92 -20.43
N THR A 428 -2.16 -21.33 -20.51
CA THR A 428 -0.89 -22.09 -20.53
C THR A 428 -0.69 -22.87 -19.23
N MET A 429 -0.96 -22.25 -18.07
CA MET A 429 -0.87 -22.92 -16.75
C MET A 429 -1.90 -24.05 -16.65
N SER A 430 -3.15 -23.81 -17.06
CA SER A 430 -4.21 -24.83 -17.06
C SER A 430 -3.86 -26.03 -17.93
N THR A 431 -3.39 -25.79 -19.16
CA THR A 431 -2.96 -26.85 -20.09
C THR A 431 -1.76 -27.62 -19.55
N HIS A 432 -0.78 -26.92 -18.97
CA HIS A 432 0.41 -27.53 -18.40
C HIS A 432 0.10 -28.43 -17.19
N ASP A 433 -0.75 -27.94 -16.27
CA ASP A 433 -1.13 -28.70 -15.09
C ASP A 433 -2.04 -29.89 -15.43
N SER A 434 -2.91 -29.75 -16.44
CA SER A 434 -3.69 -30.87 -16.98
C SER A 434 -2.79 -31.96 -17.60
N ASN A 435 -1.84 -31.55 -18.43
CA ASN A 435 -0.89 -32.51 -19.06
C ASN A 435 0.01 -33.21 -18.06
N ARG A 436 0.24 -32.64 -16.88
CA ARG A 436 0.96 -33.27 -15.77
C ARG A 436 0.08 -34.08 -14.82
N GLY A 437 -1.21 -34.17 -15.08
CA GLY A 437 -2.16 -34.86 -14.21
C GLY A 437 -2.41 -34.18 -12.87
N LYS A 438 -2.02 -32.91 -12.71
CA LYS A 438 -2.26 -32.12 -11.49
C LYS A 438 -3.64 -31.48 -11.46
N LEU A 439 -4.25 -31.31 -12.62
CA LEU A 439 -5.57 -30.72 -12.78
C LEU A 439 -6.55 -31.75 -13.30
N ASP A 440 -7.68 -31.96 -12.59
CA ASP A 440 -8.72 -32.86 -13.05
C ASP A 440 -9.54 -32.23 -14.20
N HIS A 441 -10.16 -33.09 -15.04
CA HIS A 441 -10.94 -32.65 -16.19
C HIS A 441 -12.15 -31.78 -15.85
N ARG A 442 -12.70 -31.89 -14.61
CA ARG A 442 -13.84 -31.07 -14.17
C ARG A 442 -13.39 -29.66 -13.89
N ARG A 443 -12.28 -29.47 -13.18
CA ARG A 443 -11.69 -28.16 -12.92
C ARG A 443 -11.15 -27.52 -14.19
N GLN A 444 -10.53 -28.28 -15.08
CA GLN A 444 -10.05 -27.77 -16.36
C GLN A 444 -11.21 -27.20 -17.19
N ARG A 445 -12.32 -27.93 -17.31
CA ARG A 445 -13.53 -27.44 -18.02
C ARG A 445 -14.12 -26.19 -17.36
N PHE A 446 -14.12 -26.13 -16.03
CA PHE A 446 -14.57 -24.93 -15.32
C PHE A 446 -13.70 -23.72 -15.67
N ILE A 447 -12.37 -23.87 -15.62
CA ILE A 447 -11.43 -22.79 -15.95
C ILE A 447 -11.66 -22.32 -17.39
N HIS A 448 -11.75 -23.24 -18.36
CA HIS A 448 -11.99 -22.87 -19.75
C HIS A 448 -13.33 -22.17 -19.94
N LYS A 449 -14.39 -22.68 -19.31
CA LYS A 449 -15.71 -22.04 -19.36
C LYS A 449 -15.69 -20.62 -18.76
N SER A 450 -15.04 -20.44 -17.63
CA SER A 450 -14.93 -19.12 -16.98
C SER A 450 -14.11 -18.14 -17.82
N LEU A 451 -13.01 -18.59 -18.41
CA LEU A 451 -12.21 -17.76 -19.33
C LEU A 451 -13.01 -17.35 -20.58
N ARG A 452 -13.81 -18.28 -21.13
CA ARG A 452 -14.71 -17.97 -22.26
C ARG A 452 -15.72 -16.88 -21.86
N VAL A 453 -16.37 -17.00 -20.70
CA VAL A 453 -17.30 -15.99 -20.18
C VAL A 453 -16.61 -14.62 -20.04
N ILE A 454 -15.39 -14.58 -19.48
CA ILE A 454 -14.63 -13.34 -19.37
C ILE A 454 -14.38 -12.69 -20.74
N VAL A 455 -14.00 -13.50 -21.75
CA VAL A 455 -13.75 -13.01 -23.11
C VAL A 455 -15.02 -12.51 -23.75
N GLU A 456 -16.14 -13.23 -23.62
CA GLU A 456 -17.45 -12.87 -24.18
C GLU A 456 -17.98 -11.57 -23.57
N GLU A 457 -17.96 -11.42 -22.23
CA GLU A 457 -18.40 -10.20 -21.54
C GLU A 457 -17.58 -8.96 -21.92
N LEU A 458 -16.27 -9.12 -22.12
CA LEU A 458 -15.41 -8.02 -22.55
C LEU A 458 -15.69 -7.62 -24.00
N GLY A 459 -16.00 -8.59 -24.86
CA GLY A 459 -16.39 -8.34 -26.25
C GLY A 459 -17.71 -7.56 -26.34
N GLU A 460 -18.72 -7.95 -25.58
CA GLU A 460 -20.01 -7.24 -25.54
C GLU A 460 -19.86 -5.79 -25.07
N LYS A 461 -19.02 -5.54 -24.05
CA LYS A 461 -18.74 -4.17 -23.55
C LYS A 461 -18.00 -3.29 -24.56
N GLN A 462 -17.19 -3.87 -25.44
CA GLN A 462 -16.50 -3.12 -26.51
C GLN A 462 -17.41 -2.76 -27.68
N GLN A 463 -18.48 -3.51 -27.91
CA GLN A 463 -19.43 -3.26 -28.98
C GLN A 463 -20.52 -2.23 -28.63
N LEU A 464 -20.69 -1.89 -27.35
CA LEU A 464 -21.56 -0.77 -26.94
C LEU A 464 -20.90 0.57 -27.33
N PRO A 465 -21.63 1.49 -28.00
CA PRO A 465 -21.12 2.82 -28.26
C PRO A 465 -20.73 3.49 -26.92
N PRO A 466 -19.63 4.26 -26.86
CA PRO A 466 -19.20 4.90 -25.63
C PRO A 466 -20.35 5.74 -25.10
N GLY A 467 -20.83 5.39 -23.88
CA GLY A 467 -21.79 6.21 -23.16
C GLY A 467 -21.26 7.64 -23.02
N PRO A 468 -22.10 8.66 -22.81
CA PRO A 468 -21.68 10.04 -22.75
C PRO A 468 -20.54 10.16 -21.71
N VAL A 469 -19.37 10.55 -22.18
CA VAL A 469 -18.19 10.84 -21.37
C VAL A 469 -18.62 11.87 -20.32
N PRO A 470 -18.44 11.64 -19.00
CA PRO A 470 -18.63 12.68 -18.02
C PRO A 470 -17.73 13.87 -18.42
N ALA A 471 -18.33 15.05 -18.55
CA ALA A 471 -17.62 16.25 -18.93
C ALA A 471 -16.39 16.43 -18.03
N GLU A 472 -15.22 16.54 -18.64
CA GLU A 472 -13.99 16.91 -17.92
C GLU A 472 -14.26 18.15 -17.07
N PRO A 473 -13.80 18.17 -15.80
CA PRO A 473 -13.89 19.38 -15.00
C PRO A 473 -13.14 20.51 -15.74
N PRO A 474 -13.66 21.73 -15.75
CA PRO A 474 -13.08 22.85 -16.51
C PRO A 474 -11.62 23.03 -16.13
N GLN A 475 -10.74 22.97 -17.12
CA GLN A 475 -9.33 23.28 -16.98
C GLN A 475 -9.21 24.71 -16.47
N VAL A 476 -8.73 24.86 -15.26
CA VAL A 476 -8.32 26.17 -14.73
C VAL A 476 -7.15 26.66 -15.58
N GLN A 477 -7.44 27.62 -16.43
CA GLN A 477 -6.41 28.36 -17.16
C GLN A 477 -5.59 29.14 -16.15
N THR A 478 -4.38 28.71 -15.87
CA THR A 478 -3.38 29.54 -15.20
C THR A 478 -2.90 30.60 -16.18
N PRO A 479 -2.83 31.89 -15.76
CA PRO A 479 -2.29 32.95 -16.62
C PRO A 479 -0.81 32.71 -16.92
N SER A 480 -0.47 32.75 -18.18
CA SER A 480 0.91 32.74 -18.66
C SER A 480 1.57 34.09 -18.37
N ASP A 481 2.44 34.15 -17.37
CA ASP A 481 3.43 35.20 -17.29
C ASP A 481 4.79 34.63 -17.80
N GLY A 482 5.20 35.13 -18.94
CA GLY A 482 6.39 34.72 -19.62
C GLY A 482 7.67 35.22 -18.97
N LYS A 483 8.67 34.33 -18.89
CA LYS A 483 10.10 34.70 -19.08
C LYS A 483 10.79 33.58 -19.88
N PRO A 484 11.54 33.90 -20.91
CA PRO A 484 12.24 32.93 -21.72
C PRO A 484 13.61 32.59 -21.13
N GLY A 485 13.94 31.30 -21.14
CA GLY A 485 15.33 30.87 -21.11
C GLY A 485 15.78 30.05 -19.93
N GLU A 486 15.53 28.73 -20.01
CA GLU A 486 16.47 27.71 -19.54
C GLU A 486 16.08 26.36 -20.19
N PRO A 487 17.03 25.64 -20.83
CA PRO A 487 16.70 24.37 -21.45
C PRO A 487 16.45 23.29 -20.38
N ARG A 488 15.26 22.74 -20.40
CA ARG A 488 14.85 21.56 -19.60
C ARG A 488 15.67 20.34 -20.05
N PRO A 489 16.30 19.55 -19.18
CA PRO A 489 16.97 18.34 -19.60
C PRO A 489 15.93 17.33 -20.11
N GLU A 490 16.15 16.87 -21.34
CA GLU A 490 15.36 15.81 -21.97
C GLU A 490 15.44 14.52 -21.15
N PRO A 491 14.33 13.82 -20.90
CA PRO A 491 14.38 12.47 -20.34
C PRO A 491 14.94 11.54 -21.43
N SER A 492 16.15 11.08 -21.24
CA SER A 492 16.82 10.05 -22.03
C SER A 492 16.18 8.68 -21.75
N GLY A 493 15.01 8.48 -22.31
CA GLY A 493 14.35 7.20 -22.47
C GLY A 493 13.72 7.21 -23.85
N LYS A 494 14.28 6.45 -24.80
CA LYS A 494 13.66 6.24 -26.11
C LYS A 494 12.22 5.74 -25.87
N ALA A 495 11.25 6.60 -26.11
CA ALA A 495 9.87 6.18 -26.25
C ALA A 495 9.81 5.12 -27.36
N PRO A 496 9.11 4.00 -27.18
CA PRO A 496 8.90 3.05 -28.25
C PRO A 496 8.26 3.81 -29.44
N PRO A 497 8.63 3.47 -30.68
CA PRO A 497 8.08 4.14 -31.86
C PRO A 497 6.56 4.06 -31.80
N PRO A 498 5.82 5.09 -32.24
CA PRO A 498 4.38 5.08 -32.25
C PRO A 498 3.93 3.91 -33.12
N VAL A 499 3.22 2.96 -32.51
CA VAL A 499 2.60 1.83 -33.22
C VAL A 499 1.50 2.44 -34.09
N VAL A 500 1.74 2.52 -35.39
CA VAL A 500 0.72 2.95 -36.37
C VAL A 500 -0.33 1.83 -36.40
N ARG A 501 -1.43 2.01 -35.69
CA ARG A 501 -2.58 1.10 -35.77
C ARG A 501 -3.22 1.28 -37.13
N VAL A 502 -3.05 0.30 -38.01
CA VAL A 502 -3.75 0.25 -39.30
C VAL A 502 -5.20 -0.10 -39.01
N GLN A 503 -6.11 0.85 -39.20
CA GLN A 503 -7.55 0.56 -39.19
C GLN A 503 -7.98 0.17 -40.59
N VAL A 504 -8.86 -0.86 -40.69
CA VAL A 504 -9.45 -1.29 -41.97
C VAL A 504 -10.31 -0.14 -42.47
N PRO A 505 -10.10 0.35 -43.70
CA PRO A 505 -10.91 1.43 -44.24
C PRO A 505 -12.40 1.08 -44.30
N VAL A 506 -13.26 2.05 -44.00
CA VAL A 506 -14.71 1.88 -44.03
C VAL A 506 -15.12 1.44 -45.46
N GLY A 507 -15.78 0.27 -45.57
CA GLY A 507 -16.19 -0.32 -46.83
C GLY A 507 -15.31 -1.47 -47.37
N CYS A 508 -14.13 -1.71 -46.79
CA CYS A 508 -13.32 -2.89 -47.09
C CYS A 508 -13.64 -4.02 -46.11
N THR A 509 -14.11 -5.15 -46.62
CA THR A 509 -14.34 -6.35 -45.76
C THR A 509 -13.25 -7.38 -45.98
N VAL A 510 -12.32 -7.45 -45.03
CA VAL A 510 -11.32 -8.53 -45.01
C VAL A 510 -11.78 -9.59 -44.02
N ASN A 511 -11.98 -10.81 -44.52
CA ASN A 511 -12.44 -11.96 -43.75
C ASN A 511 -11.22 -12.70 -43.19
N VAL A 512 -11.13 -12.84 -41.89
CA VAL A 512 -10.12 -13.61 -41.19
C VAL A 512 -10.79 -14.81 -40.51
N LEU A 513 -10.32 -16.01 -40.77
CA LEU A 513 -10.82 -17.21 -40.13
C LEU A 513 -9.76 -17.75 -39.15
N VAL A 514 -10.15 -17.90 -37.88
CA VAL A 514 -9.31 -18.46 -36.85
C VAL A 514 -9.71 -19.92 -36.60
N LEU A 515 -8.76 -20.83 -36.76
CA LEU A 515 -8.95 -22.26 -36.67
C LEU A 515 -8.23 -22.83 -35.45
N PRO A 516 -8.95 -23.27 -34.41
CA PRO A 516 -8.34 -24.00 -33.31
C PRO A 516 -7.70 -25.31 -33.79
N ALA A 517 -6.52 -25.65 -33.26
CA ALA A 517 -5.83 -26.86 -33.61
C ALA A 517 -6.54 -28.13 -33.08
N GLY A 518 -7.43 -28.00 -32.09
CA GLY A 518 -8.30 -29.09 -31.64
C GLY A 518 -8.47 -29.21 -30.12
N GLU A 519 -7.96 -28.27 -29.34
CA GLU A 519 -8.22 -28.17 -27.91
C GLU A 519 -9.10 -26.96 -27.60
N GLU A 520 -9.90 -27.02 -26.54
CA GLU A 520 -10.76 -25.91 -26.10
C GLU A 520 -9.94 -24.65 -25.77
N ALA A 521 -8.72 -24.83 -25.26
CA ALA A 521 -7.78 -23.73 -25.01
C ALA A 521 -7.37 -23.01 -26.30
N ASP A 522 -7.23 -23.76 -27.43
CA ASP A 522 -6.91 -23.18 -28.74
C ASP A 522 -8.06 -22.30 -29.25
N GLU A 523 -9.32 -22.72 -28.99
CA GLU A 523 -10.52 -22.00 -29.35
C GLU A 523 -10.67 -20.70 -28.56
N ILE A 524 -10.44 -20.74 -27.24
CA ILE A 524 -10.51 -19.55 -26.39
C ILE A 524 -9.45 -18.51 -26.80
N ALA A 525 -8.21 -18.97 -27.04
CA ALA A 525 -7.16 -18.08 -27.55
C ALA A 525 -7.51 -17.51 -28.93
N GLY A 526 -8.16 -18.31 -29.77
CA GLY A 526 -8.70 -17.87 -31.06
C GLY A 526 -9.78 -16.83 -30.93
N LEU A 527 -10.70 -16.96 -29.96
CA LEU A 527 -11.73 -15.96 -29.66
C LEU A 527 -11.13 -14.63 -29.24
N MET A 528 -10.09 -14.65 -28.38
CA MET A 528 -9.37 -13.43 -28.00
C MET A 528 -8.77 -12.71 -29.21
N LEU A 529 -8.13 -13.45 -30.13
CA LEU A 529 -7.57 -12.88 -31.36
C LEU A 529 -8.67 -12.31 -32.26
N ALA A 530 -9.78 -13.04 -32.44
CA ALA A 530 -10.89 -12.59 -33.26
C ALA A 530 -11.49 -11.26 -32.78
N GLN A 531 -11.74 -11.13 -31.48
CA GLN A 531 -12.24 -9.88 -30.89
C GLN A 531 -11.27 -8.70 -31.08
N LEU A 532 -9.97 -8.94 -30.91
CA LEU A 532 -8.96 -7.90 -31.14
C LEU A 532 -8.92 -7.46 -32.62
N LEU A 533 -9.15 -8.39 -33.55
CA LEU A 533 -9.25 -8.10 -34.99
C LEU A 533 -10.54 -7.36 -35.33
N GLU A 534 -11.66 -7.74 -34.74
CA GLU A 534 -12.95 -7.03 -34.91
C GLU A 534 -12.86 -5.59 -34.44
N GLY A 535 -12.17 -5.34 -33.31
CA GLY A 535 -11.87 -3.99 -32.82
C GLY A 535 -11.02 -3.15 -33.78
N ARG A 536 -10.34 -3.78 -34.75
CA ARG A 536 -9.61 -3.11 -35.85
C ARG A 536 -10.40 -3.00 -37.15
N GLY A 537 -11.63 -3.54 -37.20
CA GLY A 537 -12.50 -3.47 -38.36
C GLY A 537 -12.44 -4.69 -39.28
N TYR A 538 -11.74 -5.77 -38.88
CA TYR A 538 -11.80 -7.04 -39.63
C TYR A 538 -13.10 -7.78 -39.36
N ARG A 539 -13.53 -8.62 -40.28
CA ARG A 539 -14.54 -9.66 -40.05
C ARG A 539 -13.81 -10.94 -39.60
N ALA A 540 -13.82 -11.21 -38.32
CA ALA A 540 -13.16 -12.39 -37.77
C ALA A 540 -14.20 -13.44 -37.37
N ALA A 541 -13.93 -14.71 -37.72
CA ALA A 541 -14.75 -15.84 -37.31
C ALA A 541 -13.85 -16.93 -36.71
N VAL A 542 -14.36 -17.62 -35.69
CA VAL A 542 -13.63 -18.73 -35.05
C VAL A 542 -14.40 -20.01 -35.26
N SER A 543 -13.74 -21.07 -35.70
CA SER A 543 -14.36 -22.41 -35.80
C SER A 543 -14.33 -23.08 -34.42
N SER A 544 -15.20 -24.08 -34.21
CA SER A 544 -15.13 -24.87 -32.96
C SER A 544 -13.92 -25.81 -32.95
N ALA A 545 -13.34 -26.03 -31.78
CA ALA A 545 -12.28 -27.01 -31.57
C ALA A 545 -12.72 -28.45 -31.87
N SER A 546 -14.03 -28.71 -31.82
CA SER A 546 -14.64 -30.01 -32.15
C SER A 546 -14.86 -30.24 -33.67
N SER A 547 -14.70 -29.20 -34.51
CA SER A 547 -14.94 -29.30 -35.95
C SER A 547 -13.99 -30.28 -36.61
N GLN A 548 -14.55 -31.11 -37.54
CA GLN A 548 -13.75 -32.03 -38.33
C GLN A 548 -13.00 -31.29 -39.44
N VAL A 549 -11.85 -31.81 -39.84
CA VAL A 549 -11.02 -31.18 -40.88
C VAL A 549 -11.76 -30.94 -42.18
N GLY A 550 -12.75 -31.80 -42.56
CA GLY A 550 -13.60 -31.62 -43.71
C GLY A 550 -14.52 -30.39 -43.57
N GLU A 551 -15.09 -30.16 -42.40
CA GLU A 551 -15.91 -29.00 -42.08
C GLU A 551 -15.10 -27.71 -42.09
N VAL A 552 -13.88 -27.77 -41.54
CA VAL A 552 -12.95 -26.62 -41.53
C VAL A 552 -12.61 -26.20 -42.97
N LEU A 553 -12.32 -27.18 -43.86
CA LEU A 553 -12.07 -26.91 -45.28
C LEU A 553 -13.28 -26.31 -46.00
N ALA A 554 -14.50 -26.80 -45.69
CA ALA A 554 -15.75 -26.23 -46.24
C ALA A 554 -16.00 -24.81 -45.74
N MET A 555 -15.70 -24.51 -44.46
CA MET A 555 -15.80 -23.14 -43.92
C MET A 555 -14.86 -22.15 -44.63
N VAL A 556 -13.66 -22.58 -44.97
CA VAL A 556 -12.70 -21.75 -45.72
C VAL A 556 -13.22 -21.42 -47.10
N GLU A 557 -13.84 -22.40 -47.79
CA GLU A 557 -14.43 -22.21 -49.12
C GLU A 557 -15.69 -21.30 -49.08
N GLN A 558 -16.60 -21.56 -48.15
CA GLN A 558 -17.85 -20.82 -48.00
C GLN A 558 -17.64 -19.40 -47.45
N GLY A 559 -16.68 -19.25 -46.51
CA GLY A 559 -16.41 -17.99 -45.81
C GLY A 559 -15.56 -16.98 -46.60
N GLN A 560 -15.09 -17.35 -47.82
CA GLN A 560 -14.18 -16.52 -48.61
C GLN A 560 -13.06 -15.91 -47.75
N ALA A 561 -12.41 -16.75 -46.92
CA ALA A 561 -11.39 -16.31 -46.01
C ALA A 561 -10.15 -15.79 -46.77
N HIS A 562 -9.79 -14.54 -46.53
CA HIS A 562 -8.59 -13.92 -47.13
C HIS A 562 -7.32 -14.30 -46.35
N VAL A 563 -7.45 -14.47 -45.04
CA VAL A 563 -6.37 -14.88 -44.15
C VAL A 563 -6.87 -15.95 -43.17
N VAL A 564 -6.10 -16.98 -42.95
CA VAL A 564 -6.39 -18.03 -41.96
C VAL A 564 -5.31 -18.03 -40.88
N CYS A 565 -5.75 -18.00 -39.62
CA CYS A 565 -4.87 -18.17 -38.47
C CYS A 565 -5.15 -19.51 -37.79
N VAL A 566 -4.17 -20.39 -37.69
CA VAL A 566 -4.27 -21.62 -36.93
C VAL A 566 -3.85 -21.35 -35.50
N SER A 567 -4.80 -21.37 -34.57
CA SER A 567 -4.59 -21.14 -33.14
C SER A 567 -4.20 -22.41 -32.42
N ALA A 568 -3.06 -22.42 -31.71
CA ALA A 568 -2.56 -23.60 -31.00
C ALA A 568 -1.88 -23.26 -29.69
N MET A 569 -2.24 -23.97 -28.63
CA MET A 569 -1.59 -23.91 -27.31
C MET A 569 -0.58 -25.06 -27.15
N PRO A 570 0.72 -24.75 -27.03
CA PRO A 570 1.73 -25.79 -26.79
C PRO A 570 1.54 -26.48 -25.42
N PRO A 571 1.95 -27.78 -25.27
CA PRO A 571 2.62 -28.62 -26.26
C PRO A 571 1.66 -29.48 -27.10
N GLY A 572 0.40 -29.71 -26.66
CA GLY A 572 -0.52 -30.71 -27.21
C GLY A 572 -0.90 -30.44 -28.67
N SER A 573 -1.20 -29.20 -28.98
CA SER A 573 -1.82 -28.75 -30.23
C SER A 573 -0.83 -28.62 -31.42
N VAL A 574 0.49 -28.62 -31.18
CA VAL A 574 1.52 -28.38 -32.24
C VAL A 574 1.45 -29.36 -33.41
N ALA A 575 1.26 -30.64 -33.12
CA ALA A 575 1.18 -31.69 -34.17
C ALA A 575 -0.08 -31.52 -35.02
N ARG A 576 -1.20 -31.17 -34.41
CA ARG A 576 -2.48 -30.90 -35.09
C ARG A 576 -2.41 -29.60 -35.90
N ALA A 577 -1.80 -28.56 -35.39
CA ALA A 577 -1.58 -27.29 -36.10
C ALA A 577 -0.78 -27.53 -37.40
N ARG A 578 0.29 -28.35 -37.32
CA ARG A 578 1.06 -28.80 -38.50
C ARG A 578 0.20 -29.54 -39.52
N TYR A 579 -0.63 -30.49 -39.05
CA TYR A 579 -1.52 -31.27 -39.92
C TYR A 579 -2.57 -30.40 -40.61
N LEU A 580 -3.26 -29.51 -39.86
CA LEU A 580 -4.25 -28.56 -40.40
C LEU A 580 -3.60 -27.64 -41.45
N ARG A 581 -2.47 -27.05 -41.14
CA ARG A 581 -1.76 -26.16 -42.06
C ARG A 581 -1.40 -26.91 -43.37
N LYS A 582 -0.88 -28.14 -43.25
CA LYS A 582 -0.52 -28.95 -44.43
C LYS A 582 -1.74 -29.21 -45.29
N ARG A 583 -2.87 -29.61 -44.72
CA ARG A 583 -4.14 -29.86 -45.44
C ARG A 583 -4.73 -28.63 -46.10
N LEU A 584 -4.69 -27.53 -45.41
CA LEU A 584 -5.12 -26.23 -45.94
C LEU A 584 -4.27 -25.84 -47.19
N HIS A 585 -2.97 -25.95 -47.08
CA HIS A 585 -2.05 -25.59 -48.17
C HIS A 585 -2.15 -26.54 -49.38
N GLU A 586 -2.39 -27.85 -49.15
CA GLU A 586 -2.58 -28.84 -50.21
C GLU A 586 -3.84 -28.55 -51.02
N LYS A 587 -4.92 -28.02 -50.37
CA LYS A 587 -6.20 -27.77 -51.02
C LYS A 587 -6.29 -26.34 -51.57
N HIS A 588 -5.66 -25.38 -50.92
CA HIS A 588 -5.68 -23.95 -51.22
C HIS A 588 -4.25 -23.37 -51.20
N ALA A 589 -3.54 -23.51 -52.30
CA ALA A 589 -2.12 -23.08 -52.37
C ALA A 589 -1.91 -21.58 -52.19
N ASP A 590 -2.88 -20.75 -52.61
CA ASP A 590 -2.84 -19.29 -52.52
C ASP A 590 -3.35 -18.71 -51.21
N LEU A 591 -3.84 -19.59 -50.31
CA LEU A 591 -4.36 -19.15 -49.00
C LEU A 591 -3.25 -18.66 -48.09
N ARG A 592 -3.44 -17.49 -47.50
CA ARG A 592 -2.48 -16.90 -46.54
C ARG A 592 -2.70 -17.50 -45.15
N ILE A 593 -1.77 -18.32 -44.71
CA ILE A 593 -1.87 -19.06 -43.46
C ILE A 593 -0.82 -18.60 -42.48
N ILE A 594 -1.25 -18.25 -41.26
CA ILE A 594 -0.42 -17.96 -40.08
C ILE A 594 -0.67 -19.05 -39.06
N VAL A 595 0.36 -19.42 -38.30
CA VAL A 595 0.26 -20.35 -37.18
C VAL A 595 0.61 -19.60 -35.89
N GLY A 596 -0.36 -19.42 -34.99
CA GLY A 596 -0.18 -18.86 -33.65
C GLY A 596 0.13 -19.98 -32.65
N LEU A 597 1.36 -19.98 -32.12
CA LEU A 597 1.75 -20.81 -30.98
C LEU A 597 1.83 -19.95 -29.73
N TRP A 598 0.72 -19.84 -29.01
CA TRP A 598 0.58 -18.87 -27.93
C TRP A 598 1.48 -19.18 -26.74
N ALA A 599 2.18 -18.13 -26.23
CA ALA A 599 3.13 -18.22 -25.12
C ALA A 599 4.24 -19.26 -25.29
N PHE A 600 4.64 -19.60 -26.54
CA PHE A 600 5.72 -20.54 -26.82
C PHE A 600 7.06 -19.99 -26.33
N ARG A 601 7.79 -20.77 -25.51
CA ARG A 601 9.10 -20.39 -24.93
C ARG A 601 10.29 -21.20 -25.50
N GLY A 602 10.08 -21.95 -26.60
CA GLY A 602 11.11 -22.73 -27.24
C GLY A 602 11.89 -21.99 -28.33
N GLU A 603 12.90 -22.62 -28.89
CA GLU A 603 13.63 -22.10 -30.07
C GLU A 603 12.73 -22.10 -31.32
N LEU A 604 12.63 -20.93 -31.98
CA LEU A 604 11.77 -20.74 -33.14
C LEU A 604 12.30 -21.51 -34.39
N ALA A 605 13.61 -21.55 -34.61
CA ALA A 605 14.20 -22.14 -35.79
C ALA A 605 13.88 -23.64 -35.97
N PRO A 606 14.07 -24.52 -34.97
CA PRO A 606 13.67 -25.93 -35.11
C PRO A 606 12.14 -26.09 -35.14
N THR A 607 11.39 -25.19 -34.57
CA THR A 607 9.91 -25.23 -34.57
C THR A 607 9.36 -24.85 -35.94
N ASN A 608 9.92 -23.85 -36.60
CA ASN A 608 9.57 -23.50 -37.99
C ASN A 608 9.78 -24.65 -38.95
N SER A 609 10.91 -25.37 -38.83
CA SER A 609 11.17 -26.56 -39.65
C SER A 609 10.21 -27.70 -39.36
N ARG A 610 9.85 -27.93 -38.09
CA ARG A 610 8.84 -28.95 -37.71
C ARG A 610 7.45 -28.63 -38.23
N LEU A 611 7.08 -27.36 -38.26
CA LEU A 611 5.79 -26.92 -38.83
C LEU A 611 5.85 -26.79 -40.35
N ALA A 612 6.97 -27.01 -40.98
CA ALA A 612 7.21 -26.88 -42.42
C ALA A 612 6.89 -25.47 -42.97
N LEU A 613 7.22 -24.44 -42.17
CA LEU A 613 7.01 -23.04 -42.55
C LEU A 613 8.17 -22.59 -43.44
N THR A 614 7.84 -22.06 -44.62
CA THR A 614 8.84 -21.71 -45.66
C THR A 614 9.10 -20.21 -45.76
N ALA A 615 8.16 -19.38 -45.27
CA ALA A 615 8.29 -17.94 -45.31
C ALA A 615 8.44 -17.37 -43.88
N PRO A 616 9.24 -16.30 -43.70
CA PRO A 616 9.32 -15.59 -42.42
C PRO A 616 7.96 -14.94 -42.07
N GLY A 617 7.59 -14.95 -40.80
CA GLY A 617 6.34 -14.37 -40.31
C GLY A 617 5.12 -15.28 -40.38
N GLN A 618 5.24 -16.52 -40.82
CA GLN A 618 4.16 -17.51 -40.77
C GLN A 618 3.92 -18.08 -39.37
N LEU A 619 4.88 -17.97 -38.45
CA LEU A 619 4.79 -18.39 -37.06
C LEU A 619 4.78 -17.14 -36.19
N VAL A 620 3.77 -17.01 -35.34
CA VAL A 620 3.63 -15.96 -34.32
C VAL A 620 3.45 -16.58 -32.94
N ILE A 621 3.96 -15.93 -31.92
CA ILE A 621 3.95 -16.48 -30.54
C ILE A 621 3.11 -15.68 -29.57
N ASN A 622 2.66 -14.49 -29.98
CA ASN A 622 1.81 -13.61 -29.19
C ASN A 622 0.68 -12.98 -30.05
N LEU A 623 -0.37 -12.49 -29.40
CA LEU A 623 -1.54 -11.94 -30.09
C LEU A 623 -1.22 -10.65 -30.84
N ARG A 624 -0.35 -9.81 -30.31
CA ARG A 624 0.09 -8.57 -30.95
C ARG A 624 0.82 -8.85 -32.27
N GLU A 625 1.78 -9.77 -32.25
CA GLU A 625 2.51 -10.16 -33.44
C GLU A 625 1.57 -10.75 -34.50
N ALA A 626 0.57 -11.56 -34.07
CA ALA A 626 -0.45 -12.09 -34.95
C ALA A 626 -1.27 -10.97 -35.65
N GLN A 627 -1.66 -9.94 -34.91
CA GLN A 627 -2.39 -8.79 -35.48
C GLN A 627 -1.53 -8.05 -36.49
N GLU A 628 -0.26 -7.77 -36.17
CA GLU A 628 0.68 -7.07 -37.08
C GLU A 628 0.90 -7.84 -38.38
N HIS A 629 1.06 -9.17 -38.29
CA HIS A 629 1.22 -10.02 -39.47
C HIS A 629 -0.07 -10.12 -40.28
N ILE A 630 -1.24 -10.19 -39.63
CA ILE A 630 -2.52 -10.17 -40.32
C ILE A 630 -2.72 -8.85 -41.04
N ASP A 631 -2.40 -7.72 -40.42
CA ASP A 631 -2.43 -6.38 -41.03
C ASP A 631 -1.59 -6.34 -42.30
N HIS A 632 -0.36 -6.89 -42.26
CA HIS A 632 0.51 -6.94 -43.42
C HIS A 632 -0.05 -7.82 -44.54
N LEU A 633 -0.57 -9.01 -44.21
CA LEU A 633 -1.13 -9.93 -45.19
C LEU A 633 -2.46 -9.46 -45.80
N ALA A 634 -3.18 -8.61 -45.07
CA ALA A 634 -4.46 -8.06 -45.49
C ALA A 634 -4.33 -6.85 -46.43
N GLN A 635 -3.17 -6.15 -46.44
CA GLN A 635 -2.94 -4.95 -47.25
C GLN A 635 -3.40 -5.05 -48.71
N PRO A 636 -3.05 -6.12 -49.47
CA PRO A 636 -3.49 -6.20 -50.88
C PRO A 636 -5.00 -6.22 -51.06
N PHE A 637 -5.74 -6.79 -50.09
CA PHE A 637 -7.21 -6.86 -50.15
C PHE A 637 -7.85 -5.50 -49.78
N MET A 638 -7.22 -4.71 -48.98
CA MET A 638 -7.66 -3.36 -48.63
C MET A 638 -7.52 -2.38 -49.81
N VAL A 639 -6.49 -2.53 -50.61
CA VAL A 639 -6.26 -1.71 -51.82
C VAL A 639 -7.22 -2.07 -52.95
N ALA A 640 -7.50 -3.37 -53.17
CA ALA A 640 -8.40 -3.87 -54.19
C ALA A 640 -9.87 -3.44 -53.95
N GLY A 641 -10.30 -3.39 -52.65
CA GLY A 641 -11.64 -2.90 -52.28
C GLY A 641 -11.90 -1.41 -52.57
N LYS A 642 -10.80 -0.60 -52.58
CA LYS A 642 -10.88 0.83 -52.95
C LYS A 642 -11.07 1.05 -54.44
N ALA A 643 -10.58 0.14 -55.29
CA ALA A 643 -10.66 0.26 -56.73
C ALA A 643 -12.06 -0.12 -57.29
N THR A 644 -12.84 -0.92 -56.55
CA THR A 644 -14.20 -1.34 -56.97
C THR A 644 -15.31 -0.40 -56.45
N GLY A 645 -15.02 0.51 -55.52
CA GLY A 645 -16.00 1.45 -54.91
C GLY A 645 -16.18 2.80 -55.63
N ASP A 646 -15.29 3.13 -56.58
CA ASP A 646 -15.24 4.45 -57.22
C ASP A 646 -15.57 4.35 -58.73
N GLN A 647 -16.76 3.83 -59.07
CA GLN A 647 -17.40 4.14 -60.33
C GLN A 647 -18.59 5.05 -60.08
N PRO A 648 -18.54 6.34 -60.43
CA PRO A 648 -19.74 7.17 -60.44
C PRO A 648 -20.67 6.68 -61.53
N ALA A 649 -21.92 6.35 -61.15
CA ALA A 649 -22.99 6.02 -62.07
C ALA A 649 -23.09 7.08 -63.15
N GLY A 650 -23.02 6.63 -64.43
CA GLY A 650 -23.04 7.47 -65.61
C GLY A 650 -24.26 8.39 -65.65
N VAL A 651 -24.00 9.65 -65.77
CA VAL A 651 -24.97 10.66 -66.17
C VAL A 651 -25.14 10.54 -67.68
N SER A 652 -26.28 9.98 -68.12
CA SER A 652 -26.71 10.02 -69.51
C SER A 652 -26.93 11.49 -69.92
N SER A 653 -26.13 11.98 -70.86
CA SER A 653 -26.37 13.18 -71.62
C SER A 653 -27.58 13.04 -72.51
N GLN A 654 -28.67 13.76 -72.29
CA GLN A 654 -29.64 14.11 -73.35
C GLN A 654 -29.41 15.59 -73.74
N ASN A 655 -29.07 15.70 -75.03
CA ASN A 655 -29.02 16.85 -75.91
C ASN A 655 -30.36 17.58 -75.98
N SER A 656 -30.40 18.91 -75.88
CA SER A 656 -31.34 19.74 -76.57
C SER A 656 -30.83 21.17 -76.72
N SER A 657 -30.38 21.45 -77.97
CA SER A 657 -30.52 22.67 -78.76
C SER A 657 -30.63 24.05 -78.13
N ALA A 658 -29.72 24.90 -78.59
CA ALA A 658 -29.75 26.35 -78.60
C ALA A 658 -31.01 26.95 -79.28
N PRO A 659 -31.31 28.30 -79.37
CA PRO A 659 -30.32 29.37 -79.67
C PRO A 659 -30.60 30.77 -79.06
N GLU A 660 -29.64 31.63 -79.39
CA GLU A 660 -29.70 33.10 -79.66
C GLU A 660 -29.76 34.14 -78.57
N THR A 661 -28.73 34.89 -78.58
CA THR A 661 -28.48 36.33 -78.35
C THR A 661 -29.62 37.34 -78.59
N PRO A 662 -29.57 38.70 -78.30
CA PRO A 662 -28.49 39.52 -77.77
C PRO A 662 -28.90 40.71 -76.88
N THR A 663 -27.88 41.48 -76.43
CA THR A 663 -27.83 42.93 -76.16
C THR A 663 -28.60 43.56 -74.98
N ALA A 664 -27.92 44.09 -74.05
CA ALA A 664 -27.57 45.49 -73.83
C ALA A 664 -26.60 45.59 -72.57
#